data_5e8decf278e6e42247dbcf5445407b10
#
_entry.id   5e8decf278e6e42247dbcf5445407b10
#
_cell.length_a   1.000
_cell.length_b   1.000
_cell.length_c   1.000
_cell.angle_alpha   90.00
_cell.angle_beta   90.00
_cell.angle_gamma   90.00
#
_symmetry.space_group_name_H-M   'P 1'
#
loop_
_entity.id
_entity.type
_entity.pdbx_description
1 polymer ?
#
loop_
_entity_poly.entity_id
_entity_poly.type
_entity_poly.pdbx_seq_one_letter_code
_entity_poly.pdbx_strand_id
1 'polypeptide(L)'
;MQNSISQTSGTATSPRLIDVVKRLAPSPSHQHFDELQGEGSPWHNFFEQLGQTDLNELDRRTQTLARQVRDNGITYNVYADQDNPQRPWSLDLFPLILTPESWATIEVGIKQRADLLERVMADVYGPQQLIRDALMPPALVHGHPGYLRAMHGVSPVGGTHLHIAAFDLARSPDGQWAVVAQRTQAPSGLGYLLENRLLISRQFPQAFEAMHIQRLAATYRMWVESLKAHSPEGANAHVALLTPGPHNETYFEHTYLARYLGLTLVEGHDLTVRDERVYLRTLRGLEPVHVLIKRVDDEFLDPLELQPDSSLGIPGLLQAVRAGNVVVANTPGSAFLESPALLGFLPALAQKLLGQHLHLPGVDAWWCGERAALASVLPQIEHMVIKPTYAKSKLHGTFEAILGRSLTQAQRDEWVGRITRQPERYTLQAYAPLSQMPTWKNAKKGIVPRSVMLRVFALRNGKGLGSDAWRVLPGGLARLTGVDADIASMQRGGSSADVWVQTHADVDRSSLLPKYNSATAFKHRERMVTSRSGENLYWLGRYTERSENMVRLVRLCFEALNSETPASQNLWAWLQQMAQREGLVPEGLPATHSTGDAKNTAHMGGRRRVFERALIAGLNVGKQSTSVGYNLRSLQQAASSLRDRLSTELWNAIVNCVQQFSTDCAHASTPGKFSAVQAMQALDTASAALAGITGGQTDRMTRDDGWQLLSIGRHVERLGFLASALDLAVELGVFESTLEEADTLQDNTSHFAALLSLFDSTITFHAQYPQSRELAPLLNLLVQDDENPRSLAWVARTLRGRLSKLCLLYTSPSPRDCS
;
A
#
# COMPACT_ATOMS: atom_id res chain seq x y z
N MET A 1 -38.23 64.20 -13.67
CA MET A 1 -36.82 64.00 -14.05
C MET A 1 -36.26 62.91 -13.15
N GLN A 2 -36.32 61.72 -13.60
CA GLN A 2 -35.77 60.50 -12.93
C GLN A 2 -34.55 60.10 -13.74
N ASN A 3 -33.38 60.17 -13.13
CA ASN A 3 -32.13 59.63 -13.67
C ASN A 3 -31.99 58.19 -13.26
N SER A 4 -32.17 57.29 -14.19
CA SER A 4 -31.83 55.88 -14.05
C SER A 4 -30.34 55.69 -14.29
N ILE A 5 -29.59 55.33 -13.24
CA ILE A 5 -28.20 54.88 -13.31
C ILE A 5 -28.23 53.36 -13.66
N SER A 6 -27.88 53.07 -14.89
CA SER A 6 -27.61 51.67 -15.31
C SER A 6 -26.24 51.21 -14.74
N GLN A 7 -26.26 50.35 -13.77
CA GLN A 7 -25.09 49.61 -13.36
C GLN A 7 -24.79 48.51 -14.40
N THR A 8 -23.81 48.73 -15.25
CA THR A 8 -23.16 47.70 -16.03
C THR A 8 -22.26 46.90 -15.11
N SER A 9 -22.76 45.72 -14.65
CA SER A 9 -21.94 44.70 -14.02
C SER A 9 -21.03 44.08 -15.09
N GLY A 10 -19.84 44.62 -15.24
CA GLY A 10 -18.76 43.97 -15.97
C GLY A 10 -18.39 42.68 -15.27
N THR A 11 -18.80 41.55 -15.81
CA THR A 11 -18.26 40.24 -15.47
C THR A 11 -16.78 40.27 -15.83
N ALA A 12 -15.92 40.42 -14.83
CA ALA A 12 -14.49 40.21 -14.99
C ALA A 12 -14.28 38.78 -15.48
N THR A 13 -14.03 38.62 -16.77
CA THR A 13 -13.64 37.32 -17.36
C THR A 13 -12.34 36.87 -16.67
N SER A 14 -12.38 35.74 -15.98
CA SER A 14 -11.21 35.14 -15.36
C SER A 14 -10.09 35.02 -16.40
N PRO A 15 -8.84 35.35 -16.07
CA PRO A 15 -7.72 35.28 -17.00
C PRO A 15 -7.59 33.84 -17.53
N ARG A 16 -7.41 33.70 -18.86
CA ARG A 16 -7.21 32.40 -19.49
C ARG A 16 -5.85 31.85 -19.13
N LEU A 17 -5.74 30.53 -19.00
CA LEU A 17 -4.48 29.86 -18.65
C LEU A 17 -3.33 30.24 -19.59
N ILE A 18 -3.58 30.33 -20.90
CA ILE A 18 -2.58 30.70 -21.90
C ILE A 18 -2.06 32.15 -21.71
N ASP A 19 -2.91 33.04 -21.23
CA ASP A 19 -2.51 34.44 -20.95
C ASP A 19 -1.65 34.50 -19.67
N VAL A 20 -1.89 33.60 -18.72
CA VAL A 20 -1.06 33.45 -17.51
C VAL A 20 0.32 32.88 -17.89
N VAL A 21 0.36 31.84 -18.73
CA VAL A 21 1.61 31.23 -19.21
C VAL A 21 2.47 32.23 -19.99
N LYS A 22 1.86 33.01 -20.90
CA LYS A 22 2.58 34.06 -21.66
C LYS A 22 3.16 35.16 -20.81
N ARG A 23 2.63 35.37 -19.60
CA ARG A 23 3.12 36.41 -18.64
C ARG A 23 4.15 35.86 -17.67
N LEU A 24 4.36 34.54 -17.62
CA LEU A 24 5.44 33.96 -16.81
C LEU A 24 6.76 34.46 -17.37
N ALA A 25 7.41 35.31 -16.60
CA ALA A 25 8.77 35.76 -16.94
C ALA A 25 9.72 34.53 -16.95
N PRO A 26 10.68 34.48 -17.88
CA PRO A 26 11.72 33.48 -17.81
C PRO A 26 12.34 33.46 -16.42
N SER A 27 12.55 32.27 -15.87
CA SER A 27 13.28 32.16 -14.61
C SER A 27 14.65 32.80 -14.81
N PRO A 28 15.01 33.85 -14.05
CA PRO A 28 16.20 34.65 -14.31
C PRO A 28 17.51 33.93 -13.98
N SER A 29 17.49 32.66 -13.63
CA SER A 29 18.67 31.98 -13.14
C SER A 29 19.27 31.07 -14.20
N HIS A 30 20.46 31.36 -14.65
CA HIS A 30 21.40 30.43 -15.29
C HIS A 30 21.71 29.19 -14.40
N GLN A 31 21.06 29.04 -13.26
CA GLN A 31 21.30 27.99 -12.27
C GLN A 31 20.45 26.74 -12.47
N HIS A 32 19.32 26.85 -13.21
CA HIS A 32 18.39 25.73 -13.44
C HIS A 32 17.93 25.71 -14.89
N PHE A 33 17.72 24.52 -15.44
CA PHE A 33 17.01 24.38 -16.70
C PHE A 33 15.51 24.62 -16.47
N ASP A 34 14.89 25.50 -17.26
CA ASP A 34 13.45 25.76 -17.19
C ASP A 34 12.73 24.91 -18.23
N GLU A 35 12.04 23.86 -17.78
CA GLU A 35 11.31 22.94 -18.64
C GLU A 35 10.17 23.64 -19.44
N LEU A 36 9.63 24.73 -18.90
CA LEU A 36 8.59 25.50 -19.57
C LEU A 36 9.13 26.27 -20.78
N GLN A 37 10.32 26.84 -20.67
CA GLN A 37 10.86 27.81 -21.62
C GLN A 37 12.03 27.26 -22.44
N GLY A 38 12.43 26.00 -22.24
CA GLY A 38 13.45 25.34 -23.04
C GLY A 38 13.14 25.45 -24.53
N GLU A 39 14.17 25.56 -25.38
CA GLU A 39 14.03 25.58 -26.83
C GLU A 39 13.27 24.34 -27.31
N GLY A 40 12.19 24.55 -28.08
CA GLY A 40 11.32 23.45 -28.49
C GLY A 40 10.44 22.83 -27.37
N SER A 41 10.21 23.56 -26.28
CA SER A 41 9.45 23.08 -25.14
C SER A 41 8.04 22.59 -25.54
N PRO A 42 7.65 21.36 -25.19
CA PRO A 42 6.33 20.80 -25.49
C PRO A 42 5.20 21.42 -24.65
N TRP A 43 5.55 22.24 -23.67
CA TRP A 43 4.57 22.86 -22.76
C TRP A 43 3.64 23.86 -23.44
N HIS A 44 4.13 24.56 -24.48
CA HIS A 44 3.27 25.45 -25.24
C HIS A 44 2.13 24.67 -25.90
N ASN A 45 2.44 23.54 -26.54
CA ASN A 45 1.43 22.67 -27.14
C ASN A 45 0.48 22.12 -26.07
N PHE A 46 1.01 21.68 -24.91
CA PHE A 46 0.16 21.22 -23.80
C PHE A 46 -0.86 22.30 -23.37
N PHE A 47 -0.42 23.52 -23.16
CA PHE A 47 -1.30 24.59 -22.74
C PHE A 47 -2.25 25.04 -23.87
N GLU A 48 -1.86 24.95 -25.14
CA GLU A 48 -2.75 25.15 -26.28
C GLU A 48 -3.87 24.11 -26.32
N GLN A 49 -3.59 22.84 -26.05
CA GLN A 49 -4.59 21.78 -25.95
C GLN A 49 -5.57 22.02 -24.80
N LEU A 50 -5.15 22.67 -23.74
CA LEU A 50 -6.04 23.08 -22.65
C LEU A 50 -6.95 24.26 -23.04
N GLY A 51 -6.57 25.02 -24.05
CA GLY A 51 -7.39 26.03 -24.72
C GLY A 51 -7.97 27.07 -23.77
N GLN A 52 -9.30 27.13 -23.68
CA GLN A 52 -10.05 28.09 -22.88
C GLN A 52 -10.31 27.61 -21.44
N THR A 53 -9.52 26.65 -20.91
CA THR A 53 -9.69 26.15 -19.55
C THR A 53 -9.57 27.29 -18.54
N ASP A 54 -10.60 27.47 -17.72
CA ASP A 54 -10.62 28.43 -16.62
C ASP A 54 -9.67 27.94 -15.49
N LEU A 55 -9.04 28.88 -14.80
CA LEU A 55 -8.19 28.57 -13.65
C LEU A 55 -8.93 27.81 -12.54
N ASN A 56 -10.22 28.10 -12.35
CA ASN A 56 -11.07 27.38 -11.40
C ASN A 56 -11.32 25.91 -11.82
N GLU A 57 -11.27 25.60 -13.11
CA GLU A 57 -11.38 24.24 -13.60
C GLU A 57 -10.14 23.42 -13.21
N LEU A 58 -8.95 24.01 -13.24
CA LEU A 58 -7.74 23.35 -12.76
C LEU A 58 -7.80 23.06 -11.25
N ASP A 59 -8.38 23.95 -10.45
CA ASP A 59 -8.64 23.70 -9.03
C ASP A 59 -9.60 22.52 -8.85
N ARG A 60 -10.67 22.44 -9.63
CA ARG A 60 -11.61 21.31 -9.61
C ARG A 60 -10.94 20.00 -10.01
N ARG A 61 -10.09 20.01 -11.05
CA ARG A 61 -9.30 18.82 -11.46
C ARG A 61 -8.33 18.40 -10.37
N THR A 62 -7.67 19.34 -9.72
CA THR A 62 -6.78 19.04 -8.58
C THR A 62 -7.54 18.39 -7.42
N GLN A 63 -8.71 18.94 -7.06
CA GLN A 63 -9.56 18.35 -6.02
C GLN A 63 -10.07 16.96 -6.41
N THR A 64 -10.46 16.78 -7.69
CA THR A 64 -10.89 15.50 -8.22
C THR A 64 -9.74 14.49 -8.19
N LEU A 65 -8.54 14.88 -8.60
CA LEU A 65 -7.33 14.06 -8.54
C LEU A 65 -7.02 13.64 -7.10
N ALA A 66 -7.03 14.59 -6.16
CA ALA A 66 -6.79 14.30 -4.75
C ALA A 66 -7.85 13.36 -4.15
N ARG A 67 -9.10 13.46 -4.59
CA ARG A 67 -10.18 12.53 -4.23
C ARG A 67 -9.90 11.16 -4.81
N GLN A 68 -9.59 11.04 -6.11
CA GLN A 68 -9.28 9.77 -6.76
C GLN A 68 -8.09 9.07 -6.11
N VAL A 69 -7.03 9.81 -5.74
CA VAL A 69 -5.89 9.26 -4.98
C VAL A 69 -6.36 8.63 -3.68
N ARG A 70 -7.23 9.30 -2.92
CA ARG A 70 -7.79 8.74 -1.68
C ARG A 70 -8.72 7.56 -1.95
N ASP A 71 -9.62 7.71 -2.90
CA ASP A 71 -10.62 6.68 -3.23
C ASP A 71 -9.96 5.40 -3.79
N ASN A 72 -8.86 5.52 -4.55
CA ASN A 72 -8.06 4.38 -4.98
C ASN A 72 -7.16 3.82 -3.88
N GLY A 73 -7.10 4.47 -2.71
CA GLY A 73 -6.27 4.07 -1.58
C GLY A 73 -4.78 4.09 -1.91
N ILE A 74 -4.33 5.05 -2.73
CA ILE A 74 -2.93 5.22 -3.08
C ILE A 74 -2.22 5.85 -1.91
N THR A 75 -1.39 5.06 -1.24
CA THR A 75 -0.67 5.49 -0.03
C THR A 75 0.83 5.28 -0.18
N TYR A 76 1.57 6.14 0.50
CA TYR A 76 2.97 5.94 0.81
C TYR A 76 3.08 5.92 2.34
N ASN A 77 3.36 4.74 2.90
CA ASN A 77 3.31 4.55 4.34
C ASN A 77 4.60 5.08 4.99
N VAL A 78 4.49 6.11 5.82
CA VAL A 78 5.63 6.67 6.57
C VAL A 78 5.49 6.24 8.03
N TYR A 79 6.06 5.11 8.38
CA TYR A 79 5.99 4.55 9.74
C TYR A 79 6.75 5.36 10.80
N ALA A 80 7.56 6.34 10.40
CA ALA A 80 8.20 7.28 11.30
C ALA A 80 7.21 8.31 11.88
N ASP A 81 6.03 8.47 11.28
CA ASP A 81 4.98 9.37 11.75
C ASP A 81 3.93 8.54 12.52
N GLN A 82 4.05 8.52 13.84
CA GLN A 82 3.17 7.73 14.72
C GLN A 82 1.71 8.20 14.68
N ASP A 83 1.47 9.46 14.32
CA ASP A 83 0.14 10.06 14.31
C ASP A 83 -0.61 9.81 12.99
N ASN A 84 0.10 9.57 11.89
CA ASN A 84 -0.52 9.29 10.59
C ASN A 84 0.34 8.36 9.71
N PRO A 85 0.37 7.05 10.00
CA PRO A 85 1.25 6.10 9.30
C PRO A 85 0.87 5.88 7.82
N GLN A 86 -0.32 6.29 7.41
CA GLN A 86 -0.80 6.17 6.02
C GLN A 86 -0.96 7.56 5.40
N ARG A 87 0.10 8.04 4.76
CA ARG A 87 0.03 9.30 4.02
C ARG A 87 -0.54 9.04 2.62
N PRO A 88 -1.59 9.76 2.18
CA PRO A 88 -2.04 9.73 0.79
C PRO A 88 -0.88 10.10 -0.15
N TRP A 89 -0.80 9.44 -1.29
CA TRP A 89 0.17 9.76 -2.34
C TRP A 89 -0.04 11.19 -2.83
N SER A 90 1.03 11.97 -2.89
CA SER A 90 0.98 13.34 -3.40
C SER A 90 1.28 13.35 -4.89
N LEU A 91 0.27 13.65 -5.71
CA LEU A 91 0.38 13.70 -7.17
C LEU A 91 0.06 15.10 -7.67
N ASP A 92 1.00 15.71 -8.38
CA ASP A 92 0.82 17.00 -9.03
C ASP A 92 -0.02 16.86 -10.30
N LEU A 93 -0.79 17.88 -10.62
CA LEU A 93 -1.75 17.85 -11.72
C LEU A 93 -1.06 17.83 -13.09
N PHE A 94 0.05 18.57 -13.26
CA PHE A 94 0.75 18.65 -14.55
C PHE A 94 1.81 17.56 -14.68
N PRO A 95 1.89 16.87 -15.83
CA PRO A 95 2.95 15.88 -16.10
C PRO A 95 4.28 16.56 -16.47
N LEU A 96 5.40 15.91 -16.21
CA LEU A 96 6.66 16.26 -16.88
C LEU A 96 6.59 15.77 -18.33
N ILE A 97 6.83 16.65 -19.31
CA ILE A 97 6.68 16.32 -20.72
C ILE A 97 8.06 16.29 -21.38
N LEU A 98 8.38 15.17 -22.03
CA LEU A 98 9.65 14.95 -22.72
C LEU A 98 9.44 14.85 -24.22
N THR A 99 10.26 15.57 -25.00
CA THR A 99 10.27 15.50 -26.46
C THR A 99 10.84 14.15 -26.91
N PRO A 100 10.55 13.70 -28.16
CA PRO A 100 11.10 12.48 -28.72
C PRO A 100 12.65 12.45 -28.72
N GLU A 101 13.31 13.58 -28.98
CA GLU A 101 14.75 13.70 -29.05
C GLU A 101 15.40 13.57 -27.65
N SER A 102 14.82 14.28 -26.68
CA SER A 102 15.25 14.18 -25.27
C SER A 102 15.10 12.74 -24.77
N TRP A 103 13.99 12.10 -25.11
CA TRP A 103 13.75 10.71 -24.73
C TRP A 103 14.70 9.74 -25.41
N ALA A 104 15.00 9.90 -26.70
CA ALA A 104 15.95 9.05 -27.43
C ALA A 104 17.33 9.06 -26.79
N THR A 105 17.80 10.24 -26.36
CA THR A 105 19.08 10.38 -25.63
C THR A 105 19.06 9.60 -24.31
N ILE A 106 17.99 9.74 -23.54
CA ILE A 106 17.81 9.00 -22.28
C ILE A 106 17.77 7.49 -22.57
N GLU A 107 16.97 7.06 -23.53
CA GLU A 107 16.76 5.64 -23.83
C GLU A 107 18.08 4.95 -24.21
N VAL A 108 18.86 5.53 -25.12
CA VAL A 108 20.15 4.98 -25.54
C VAL A 108 21.12 4.87 -24.37
N GLY A 109 21.27 5.94 -23.60
CA GLY A 109 22.19 5.95 -22.47
C GLY A 109 21.78 5.01 -21.34
N ILE A 110 20.49 4.87 -21.07
CA ILE A 110 19.99 3.97 -20.04
C ILE A 110 20.12 2.51 -20.43
N LYS A 111 19.85 2.14 -21.70
CA LYS A 111 20.10 0.79 -22.21
C LYS A 111 21.57 0.40 -22.08
N GLN A 112 22.49 1.28 -22.48
CA GLN A 112 23.92 1.06 -22.33
C GLN A 112 24.32 0.86 -20.85
N ARG A 113 23.83 1.71 -19.96
CA ARG A 113 24.12 1.59 -18.51
C ARG A 113 23.57 0.31 -17.90
N ALA A 114 22.36 -0.08 -18.27
CA ALA A 114 21.77 -1.33 -17.78
C ALA A 114 22.59 -2.56 -18.23
N ASP A 115 23.07 -2.59 -19.48
CA ASP A 115 23.96 -3.64 -19.96
C ASP A 115 25.33 -3.61 -19.25
N LEU A 116 25.88 -2.41 -19.01
CA LEU A 116 27.11 -2.26 -18.24
C LEU A 116 26.97 -2.84 -16.82
N LEU A 117 25.90 -2.50 -16.12
CA LEU A 117 25.66 -3.02 -14.76
C LEU A 117 25.47 -4.52 -14.74
N GLU A 118 24.81 -5.11 -15.75
CA GLU A 118 24.68 -6.56 -15.91
C GLU A 118 26.07 -7.21 -16.03
N ARG A 119 26.96 -6.65 -16.86
CA ARG A 119 28.32 -7.17 -17.03
C ARG A 119 29.17 -7.00 -15.77
N VAL A 120 28.99 -5.91 -15.03
CA VAL A 120 29.65 -5.71 -13.72
C VAL A 120 29.19 -6.78 -12.73
N MET A 121 27.89 -7.10 -12.68
CA MET A 121 27.37 -8.19 -11.85
C MET A 121 27.99 -9.53 -12.25
N ALA A 122 28.00 -9.85 -13.55
CA ALA A 122 28.55 -11.10 -14.06
C ALA A 122 30.05 -11.24 -13.75
N ASP A 123 30.82 -10.16 -13.81
CA ASP A 123 32.23 -10.19 -13.45
C ASP A 123 32.47 -10.34 -11.96
N VAL A 124 31.77 -9.55 -11.15
CA VAL A 124 31.94 -9.52 -9.69
C VAL A 124 31.57 -10.85 -9.03
N TYR A 125 30.49 -11.49 -9.49
CA TYR A 125 30.07 -12.80 -9.00
C TYR A 125 30.71 -13.98 -9.76
N GLY A 126 31.47 -13.70 -10.82
CA GLY A 126 32.20 -14.69 -11.63
C GLY A 126 33.71 -14.53 -11.54
N PRO A 127 34.41 -14.16 -12.62
CA PRO A 127 35.87 -14.20 -12.70
C PRO A 127 36.58 -13.09 -11.90
N GLN A 128 35.87 -12.02 -11.47
CA GLN A 128 36.40 -10.86 -10.74
C GLN A 128 37.59 -10.17 -11.47
N GLN A 129 37.52 -10.10 -12.79
CA GLN A 129 38.58 -9.50 -13.60
C GLN A 129 38.70 -8.01 -13.33
N LEU A 130 37.57 -7.31 -13.08
CA LEU A 130 37.59 -5.87 -12.78
C LEU A 130 38.37 -5.54 -11.50
N ILE A 131 38.30 -6.43 -10.51
CA ILE A 131 39.08 -6.30 -9.27
C ILE A 131 40.53 -6.65 -9.50
N ARG A 132 40.84 -7.72 -10.25
CA ARG A 132 42.22 -8.14 -10.58
C ARG A 132 42.94 -7.11 -11.40
N ASP A 133 42.27 -6.46 -12.33
CA ASP A 133 42.81 -5.40 -13.20
C ASP A 133 42.86 -4.04 -12.48
N ALA A 134 42.54 -3.98 -11.18
CA ALA A 134 42.50 -2.75 -10.36
C ALA A 134 41.58 -1.65 -10.92
N LEU A 135 40.57 -2.01 -11.71
CA LEU A 135 39.55 -1.10 -12.21
C LEU A 135 38.45 -0.80 -11.19
N MET A 136 38.31 -1.66 -10.18
CA MET A 136 37.37 -1.49 -9.11
C MET A 136 38.00 -1.91 -7.77
N PRO A 137 38.01 -1.03 -6.74
CA PRO A 137 38.61 -1.34 -5.46
C PRO A 137 37.90 -2.55 -4.76
N PRO A 138 38.64 -3.56 -4.26
CA PRO A 138 38.05 -4.68 -3.54
C PRO A 138 37.18 -4.26 -2.36
N ALA A 139 37.60 -3.22 -1.62
CA ALA A 139 36.86 -2.71 -0.46
C ALA A 139 35.48 -2.18 -0.84
N LEU A 140 35.34 -1.58 -2.02
CA LEU A 140 34.05 -1.06 -2.49
C LEU A 140 33.04 -2.19 -2.77
N VAL A 141 33.52 -3.37 -3.17
CA VAL A 141 32.68 -4.53 -3.46
C VAL A 141 32.51 -5.40 -2.21
N HIS A 142 33.62 -5.97 -1.71
CA HIS A 142 33.56 -6.96 -0.62
C HIS A 142 33.25 -6.33 0.73
N GLY A 143 33.49 -5.04 0.93
CA GLY A 143 33.07 -4.26 2.10
C GLY A 143 31.62 -3.82 2.05
N HIS A 144 30.95 -3.93 0.91
CA HIS A 144 29.56 -3.51 0.77
C HIS A 144 28.58 -4.57 1.32
N PRO A 145 27.67 -4.22 2.23
CA PRO A 145 26.72 -5.20 2.83
C PRO A 145 25.79 -5.84 1.77
N GLY A 146 25.59 -5.17 0.66
CA GLY A 146 24.82 -5.70 -0.48
C GLY A 146 25.61 -6.63 -1.41
N TYR A 147 26.89 -6.93 -1.13
CA TYR A 147 27.60 -8.01 -1.79
C TYR A 147 27.39 -9.30 -0.98
N LEU A 148 26.77 -10.29 -1.59
CA LEU A 148 26.48 -11.56 -0.95
C LEU A 148 27.52 -12.60 -1.34
N ARG A 149 28.41 -12.94 -0.41
CA ARG A 149 29.46 -13.95 -0.62
C ARG A 149 28.90 -15.31 -1.06
N ALA A 150 27.72 -15.69 -0.55
CA ALA A 150 27.04 -16.93 -0.89
C ALA A 150 26.63 -17.03 -2.37
N MET A 151 26.62 -15.91 -3.09
CA MET A 151 26.28 -15.85 -4.52
C MET A 151 27.51 -15.88 -5.43
N HIS A 152 28.72 -15.86 -4.89
CA HIS A 152 29.95 -15.94 -5.72
C HIS A 152 30.04 -17.30 -6.43
N GLY A 153 30.32 -17.27 -7.72
CA GLY A 153 30.39 -18.45 -8.60
C GLY A 153 29.02 -19.00 -9.03
N VAL A 154 27.92 -18.34 -8.63
CA VAL A 154 26.57 -18.76 -9.01
C VAL A 154 26.17 -18.15 -10.34
N SER A 155 25.82 -19.01 -11.30
CA SER A 155 25.22 -18.61 -12.56
C SER A 155 23.70 -18.54 -12.42
N PRO A 156 23.08 -17.39 -12.56
CA PRO A 156 21.62 -17.29 -12.44
C PRO A 156 20.92 -18.01 -13.59
N VAL A 157 19.69 -18.45 -13.35
CA VAL A 157 18.86 -19.10 -14.36
C VAL A 157 18.70 -18.18 -15.57
N GLY A 158 18.96 -18.71 -16.76
CA GLY A 158 18.92 -17.93 -18.00
C GLY A 158 20.13 -16.98 -18.20
N GLY A 159 21.14 -17.04 -17.32
CA GLY A 159 22.39 -16.28 -17.46
C GLY A 159 22.22 -14.78 -17.27
N THR A 160 21.19 -14.33 -16.55
CA THR A 160 20.85 -12.90 -16.37
C THR A 160 20.74 -12.56 -14.90
N HIS A 161 21.51 -11.59 -14.43
CA HIS A 161 21.49 -11.13 -13.03
C HIS A 161 20.45 -10.05 -12.81
N LEU A 162 20.32 -9.09 -13.74
CA LEU A 162 19.44 -7.94 -13.61
C LEU A 162 18.27 -8.02 -14.60
N HIS A 163 17.07 -7.99 -14.06
CA HIS A 163 15.82 -7.98 -14.84
C HIS A 163 15.14 -6.60 -14.84
N ILE A 164 15.54 -5.74 -13.89
CA ILE A 164 15.05 -4.37 -13.73
C ILE A 164 16.16 -3.50 -13.15
N ALA A 165 16.35 -2.31 -13.72
CA ALA A 165 17.17 -1.27 -13.14
C ALA A 165 16.45 0.08 -13.21
N ALA A 166 16.57 0.91 -12.18
CA ALA A 166 16.05 2.27 -12.21
C ALA A 166 17.19 3.27 -12.07
N PHE A 167 17.04 4.41 -12.74
CA PHE A 167 18.03 5.48 -12.77
C PHE A 167 17.37 6.80 -12.42
N ASP A 168 17.93 7.50 -11.45
CA ASP A 168 17.54 8.86 -11.09
C ASP A 168 18.34 9.85 -11.93
N LEU A 169 17.65 10.68 -12.70
CA LEU A 169 18.23 11.62 -13.65
C LEU A 169 17.99 13.06 -13.21
N ALA A 170 18.99 13.90 -13.36
CA ALA A 170 18.88 15.35 -13.30
C ALA A 170 19.13 15.95 -14.67
N ARG A 171 18.50 17.06 -14.99
CA ARG A 171 18.75 17.85 -16.18
C ARG A 171 19.52 19.11 -15.78
N SER A 172 20.75 19.23 -16.27
CA SER A 172 21.62 20.35 -15.98
C SER A 172 21.16 21.66 -16.66
N PRO A 173 21.66 22.84 -16.24
CA PRO A 173 21.24 24.12 -16.80
C PRO A 173 21.44 24.25 -18.31
N ASP A 174 22.39 23.54 -18.90
CA ASP A 174 22.63 23.45 -20.35
C ASP A 174 21.71 22.48 -21.09
N GLY A 175 20.73 21.90 -20.37
CA GLY A 175 19.74 20.99 -20.92
C GLY A 175 20.20 19.52 -21.05
N GLN A 176 21.41 19.18 -20.65
CA GLN A 176 21.93 17.82 -20.71
C GLN A 176 21.41 16.97 -19.55
N TRP A 177 21.11 15.69 -19.83
CA TRP A 177 20.73 14.75 -18.81
C TRP A 177 21.93 14.03 -18.20
N ALA A 178 21.93 13.86 -16.87
CA ALA A 178 22.97 13.13 -16.15
C ALA A 178 22.34 12.18 -15.12
N VAL A 179 23.00 11.02 -14.89
CA VAL A 179 22.57 10.04 -13.88
C VAL A 179 23.10 10.45 -12.52
N VAL A 180 22.19 10.65 -11.56
CA VAL A 180 22.49 11.01 -10.16
C VAL A 180 22.61 9.78 -9.28
N ALA A 181 21.80 8.74 -9.55
CA ALA A 181 21.79 7.49 -8.80
C ALA A 181 21.23 6.36 -9.64
N GLN A 182 21.53 5.12 -9.24
CA GLN A 182 21.00 3.91 -9.83
C GLN A 182 20.45 2.98 -8.75
N ARG A 183 19.45 2.16 -9.11
CA ARG A 183 18.75 1.24 -8.22
C ARG A 183 18.63 -0.12 -8.90
N THR A 184 19.10 -1.17 -8.21
CA THR A 184 19.16 -2.53 -8.75
C THR A 184 18.66 -3.58 -7.76
N GLN A 185 18.60 -3.27 -6.46
CA GLN A 185 18.17 -4.26 -5.45
C GLN A 185 16.68 -4.54 -5.54
N ALA A 186 15.85 -3.51 -5.37
CA ALA A 186 14.39 -3.58 -5.45
C ALA A 186 13.83 -2.21 -5.90
N PRO A 187 14.03 -1.81 -7.16
CA PRO A 187 13.66 -0.48 -7.62
C PRO A 187 12.16 -0.23 -7.46
N SER A 188 11.78 0.77 -6.67
CA SER A 188 10.39 1.18 -6.45
C SER A 188 9.96 2.28 -7.41
N GLY A 189 8.66 2.36 -7.67
CA GLY A 189 8.04 3.40 -8.49
C GLY A 189 7.24 2.90 -9.69
N LEU A 190 7.40 1.64 -10.13
CA LEU A 190 6.69 1.10 -11.29
C LEU A 190 5.17 1.13 -11.13
N GLY A 191 4.66 0.77 -9.96
CA GLY A 191 3.22 0.79 -9.70
C GLY A 191 2.68 2.20 -9.57
N TYR A 192 3.42 3.08 -8.90
CA TYR A 192 3.04 4.49 -8.80
C TYR A 192 3.06 5.19 -10.17
N LEU A 193 4.07 4.93 -11.00
CA LEU A 193 4.17 5.45 -12.36
C LEU A 193 2.93 5.05 -13.21
N LEU A 194 2.54 3.79 -13.12
CA LEU A 194 1.39 3.29 -13.85
C LEU A 194 0.09 3.95 -13.39
N GLU A 195 -0.11 4.08 -12.10
CA GLU A 195 -1.30 4.73 -11.55
C GLU A 195 -1.30 6.24 -11.82
N ASN A 196 -0.16 6.92 -11.69
CA ASN A 196 -0.03 8.32 -12.07
C ASN A 196 -0.46 8.54 -13.53
N ARG A 197 0.01 7.67 -14.47
CA ARG A 197 -0.37 7.73 -15.87
C ARG A 197 -1.88 7.58 -16.05
N LEU A 198 -2.51 6.63 -15.36
CA LEU A 198 -3.95 6.40 -15.46
C LEU A 198 -4.76 7.57 -14.92
N LEU A 199 -4.33 8.16 -13.82
CA LEU A 199 -5.01 9.30 -13.21
C LEU A 199 -4.86 10.57 -14.07
N ILE A 200 -3.63 10.91 -14.48
CA ILE A 200 -3.35 12.15 -15.21
C ILE A 200 -3.89 12.11 -16.65
N SER A 201 -3.79 10.97 -17.35
CA SER A 201 -4.37 10.85 -18.68
C SER A 201 -5.90 11.06 -18.70
N ARG A 202 -6.60 10.73 -17.60
CA ARG A 202 -8.02 11.00 -17.42
C ARG A 202 -8.34 12.48 -17.13
N GLN A 203 -7.39 13.22 -16.53
CA GLN A 203 -7.56 14.66 -16.33
C GLN A 203 -7.39 15.45 -17.63
N PHE A 204 -6.56 14.95 -18.56
CA PHE A 204 -6.21 15.62 -19.82
C PHE A 204 -6.29 14.68 -21.03
N PRO A 205 -7.46 14.05 -21.30
CA PRO A 205 -7.55 13.02 -22.34
C PRO A 205 -7.27 13.57 -23.74
N GLN A 206 -7.72 14.80 -24.03
CA GLN A 206 -7.50 15.44 -25.33
C GLN A 206 -6.01 15.76 -25.56
N ALA A 207 -5.35 16.36 -24.58
CA ALA A 207 -3.92 16.65 -24.67
C ALA A 207 -3.11 15.36 -24.78
N PHE A 208 -3.47 14.32 -24.01
CA PHE A 208 -2.78 13.02 -24.04
C PHE A 208 -2.80 12.37 -25.43
N GLU A 209 -3.93 12.40 -26.14
CA GLU A 209 -4.05 11.85 -27.48
C GLU A 209 -3.40 12.79 -28.54
N ALA A 210 -3.67 14.11 -28.47
CA ALA A 210 -3.16 15.08 -29.44
C ALA A 210 -1.63 15.23 -29.43
N MET A 211 -1.01 15.03 -28.27
CA MET A 211 0.44 15.11 -28.12
C MET A 211 1.16 13.78 -28.41
N HIS A 212 0.47 12.75 -28.89
CA HIS A 212 1.03 11.44 -29.23
C HIS A 212 1.88 10.84 -28.11
N ILE A 213 1.31 10.72 -26.90
CA ILE A 213 2.02 10.22 -25.73
C ILE A 213 2.13 8.69 -25.77
N GLN A 214 3.35 8.18 -25.64
CA GLN A 214 3.63 6.74 -25.64
C GLN A 214 2.93 6.04 -24.46
N ARG A 215 2.40 4.84 -24.71
CA ARG A 215 1.68 4.02 -23.73
C ARG A 215 2.62 3.02 -23.06
N LEU A 216 2.30 2.63 -21.83
CA LEU A 216 3.16 1.82 -20.97
C LEU A 216 2.91 0.30 -21.11
N ALA A 217 1.69 -0.09 -21.51
CA ALA A 217 1.19 -1.45 -21.39
C ALA A 217 2.05 -2.50 -22.13
N ALA A 218 2.52 -2.18 -23.33
CA ALA A 218 3.35 -3.10 -24.11
C ALA A 218 4.65 -3.45 -23.41
N THR A 219 5.29 -2.46 -22.75
CA THR A 219 6.55 -2.66 -22.05
C THR A 219 6.37 -3.51 -20.78
N TYR A 220 5.30 -3.30 -20.02
CA TYR A 220 5.00 -4.17 -18.88
C TYR A 220 4.71 -5.61 -19.29
N ARG A 221 3.96 -5.80 -20.37
CA ARG A 221 3.70 -7.14 -20.92
C ARG A 221 5.00 -7.83 -21.33
N MET A 222 5.81 -7.15 -22.13
CA MET A 222 7.12 -7.63 -22.57
C MET A 222 7.99 -8.06 -21.39
N TRP A 223 8.00 -7.25 -20.30
CA TRP A 223 8.79 -7.58 -19.11
C TRP A 223 8.33 -8.88 -18.44
N VAL A 224 7.02 -9.07 -18.24
CA VAL A 224 6.48 -10.31 -17.66
C VAL A 224 6.78 -11.51 -18.56
N GLU A 225 6.62 -11.36 -19.88
CA GLU A 225 6.96 -12.40 -20.86
C GLU A 225 8.46 -12.74 -20.84
N SER A 226 9.31 -11.71 -20.74
CA SER A 226 10.76 -11.88 -20.60
C SER A 226 11.13 -12.64 -19.34
N LEU A 227 10.54 -12.29 -18.17
CA LEU A 227 10.77 -13.00 -16.92
C LEU A 227 10.40 -14.48 -17.05
N LYS A 228 9.26 -14.81 -17.65
CA LYS A 228 8.85 -16.19 -17.90
C LYS A 228 9.80 -16.93 -18.84
N ALA A 229 10.28 -16.26 -19.89
CA ALA A 229 11.20 -16.84 -20.85
C ALA A 229 12.57 -17.22 -20.25
N HIS A 230 12.98 -16.61 -19.13
CA HIS A 230 14.20 -17.00 -18.41
C HIS A 230 14.03 -18.31 -17.65
N SER A 231 12.81 -18.66 -17.22
CA SER A 231 12.53 -19.95 -16.59
C SER A 231 12.51 -21.09 -17.63
N PRO A 232 12.95 -22.29 -17.26
CA PRO A 232 12.78 -23.49 -18.09
C PRO A 232 11.31 -23.78 -18.46
N GLU A 233 10.36 -23.40 -17.59
CA GLU A 233 8.91 -23.59 -17.80
C GLU A 233 8.32 -22.61 -18.84
N GLY A 234 9.09 -21.63 -19.27
CA GLY A 234 8.69 -20.69 -20.32
C GLY A 234 7.34 -20.01 -20.03
N ALA A 235 6.45 -20.02 -20.99
CA ALA A 235 5.13 -19.37 -20.87
C ALA A 235 4.29 -19.88 -19.68
N ASN A 236 4.51 -21.09 -19.22
CA ASN A 236 3.80 -21.70 -18.09
C ASN A 236 4.39 -21.34 -16.73
N ALA A 237 5.52 -20.61 -16.69
CA ALA A 237 6.18 -20.26 -15.45
C ALA A 237 5.23 -19.49 -14.51
N HIS A 238 5.14 -19.97 -13.27
CA HIS A 238 4.43 -19.26 -12.21
C HIS A 238 5.29 -18.13 -11.68
N VAL A 239 4.79 -16.89 -11.81
CA VAL A 239 5.49 -15.67 -11.37
C VAL A 239 4.84 -15.18 -10.08
N ALA A 240 5.62 -15.07 -9.03
CA ALA A 240 5.20 -14.48 -7.76
C ALA A 240 5.93 -13.17 -7.48
N LEU A 241 5.27 -12.24 -6.79
CA LEU A 241 5.83 -11.00 -6.29
C LEU A 241 5.96 -11.10 -4.77
N LEU A 242 7.21 -11.16 -4.28
CA LEU A 242 7.53 -11.23 -2.86
C LEU A 242 7.53 -9.83 -2.24
N THR A 243 6.62 -9.59 -1.32
CA THR A 243 6.48 -8.34 -0.58
C THR A 243 6.88 -8.50 0.89
N PRO A 244 7.44 -7.45 1.53
CA PRO A 244 7.62 -7.42 3.00
C PRO A 244 6.31 -7.29 3.78
N GLY A 245 5.17 -7.12 3.09
CA GLY A 245 3.86 -7.01 3.70
C GLY A 245 3.35 -5.59 3.92
N PRO A 246 2.18 -5.45 4.58
CA PRO A 246 1.43 -4.18 4.70
C PRO A 246 2.17 -3.06 5.43
N HIS A 247 3.18 -3.40 6.21
CA HIS A 247 4.01 -2.42 6.93
C HIS A 247 5.14 -1.81 6.07
N ASN A 248 5.26 -2.20 4.80
CA ASN A 248 6.23 -1.61 3.90
C ASN A 248 5.73 -0.28 3.33
N GLU A 249 6.64 0.69 3.15
CA GLU A 249 6.33 2.03 2.62
C GLU A 249 5.65 1.98 1.25
N THR A 250 6.02 1.03 0.40
CA THR A 250 5.54 0.88 -0.98
C THR A 250 4.59 -0.29 -1.17
N TYR A 251 3.93 -0.76 -0.09
CA TYR A 251 3.04 -1.92 -0.18
C TYR A 251 1.90 -1.72 -1.19
N PHE A 252 1.36 -0.50 -1.31
CA PHE A 252 0.39 -0.17 -2.36
C PHE A 252 0.92 -0.55 -3.75
N GLU A 253 2.16 -0.17 -4.07
CA GLU A 253 2.79 -0.50 -5.35
C GLU A 253 2.84 -2.01 -5.59
N HIS A 254 3.19 -2.80 -4.57
CA HIS A 254 3.31 -4.25 -4.68
C HIS A 254 1.96 -4.91 -5.00
N THR A 255 0.92 -4.53 -4.26
CA THR A 255 -0.45 -5.04 -4.47
C THR A 255 -1.00 -4.61 -5.83
N TYR A 256 -0.73 -3.37 -6.22
CA TYR A 256 -1.18 -2.80 -7.49
C TYR A 256 -0.53 -3.51 -8.69
N LEU A 257 0.79 -3.68 -8.67
CA LEU A 257 1.52 -4.40 -9.71
C LEU A 257 1.08 -5.87 -9.80
N ALA A 258 0.95 -6.56 -8.67
CA ALA A 258 0.51 -7.94 -8.66
C ALA A 258 -0.86 -8.09 -9.33
N ARG A 259 -1.82 -7.23 -8.96
CA ARG A 259 -3.16 -7.24 -9.54
C ARG A 259 -3.16 -6.86 -11.02
N TYR A 260 -2.42 -5.82 -11.40
CA TYR A 260 -2.41 -5.29 -12.76
C TYR A 260 -1.70 -6.21 -13.75
N LEU A 261 -0.61 -6.85 -13.34
CA LEU A 261 0.19 -7.77 -14.16
C LEU A 261 -0.25 -9.23 -14.04
N GLY A 262 -1.24 -9.55 -13.20
CA GLY A 262 -1.73 -10.91 -12.97
C GLY A 262 -0.71 -11.79 -12.26
N LEU A 263 0.09 -11.23 -11.35
CA LEU A 263 1.08 -11.94 -10.55
C LEU A 263 0.48 -12.42 -9.23
N THR A 264 1.05 -13.48 -8.64
CA THR A 264 0.68 -13.90 -7.30
C THR A 264 1.44 -13.07 -6.26
N LEU A 265 0.73 -12.28 -5.46
CA LEU A 265 1.33 -11.55 -4.34
C LEU A 265 1.58 -12.51 -3.18
N VAL A 266 2.82 -12.52 -2.68
CA VAL A 266 3.24 -13.42 -1.61
C VAL A 266 4.12 -12.70 -0.59
N GLU A 267 4.06 -13.16 0.66
CA GLU A 267 5.04 -12.83 1.69
C GLU A 267 5.92 -14.06 1.99
N GLY A 268 7.02 -13.89 2.72
CA GLY A 268 7.95 -15.00 3.01
C GLY A 268 7.27 -16.22 3.60
N HIS A 269 6.28 -16.02 4.46
CA HIS A 269 5.52 -17.13 5.09
C HIS A 269 4.65 -17.95 4.11
N ASP A 270 4.25 -17.36 2.99
CA ASP A 270 3.49 -18.06 1.96
C ASP A 270 4.36 -19.05 1.18
N LEU A 271 5.69 -18.92 1.29
CA LEU A 271 6.64 -19.71 0.52
C LEU A 271 7.38 -20.72 1.39
N THR A 272 7.87 -21.75 0.75
CA THR A 272 8.75 -22.77 1.36
C THR A 272 9.70 -23.33 0.32
N VAL A 273 10.88 -23.75 0.76
CA VAL A 273 11.83 -24.47 -0.09
C VAL A 273 11.80 -25.95 0.27
N ARG A 274 11.66 -26.82 -0.74
CA ARG A 274 11.81 -28.27 -0.63
C ARG A 274 12.55 -28.79 -1.84
N ASP A 275 13.48 -29.68 -1.62
CA ASP A 275 14.30 -30.26 -2.68
C ASP A 275 14.89 -29.17 -3.62
N GLU A 276 15.43 -28.10 -3.00
CA GLU A 276 16.02 -26.95 -3.69
C GLU A 276 15.07 -26.19 -4.64
N ARG A 277 13.75 -26.32 -4.46
CA ARG A 277 12.72 -25.65 -5.24
C ARG A 277 11.82 -24.81 -4.36
N VAL A 278 11.39 -23.67 -4.89
CA VAL A 278 10.47 -22.78 -4.18
C VAL A 278 9.02 -23.19 -4.47
N TYR A 279 8.25 -23.31 -3.40
CA TYR A 279 6.82 -23.62 -3.47
C TYR A 279 5.98 -22.60 -2.73
N LEU A 280 4.84 -22.29 -3.30
CA LEU A 280 3.77 -21.53 -2.67
C LEU A 280 2.90 -22.47 -1.83
N ARG A 281 2.67 -22.09 -0.58
CA ARG A 281 1.73 -22.80 0.31
C ARG A 281 0.32 -22.33 0.01
N THR A 282 -0.50 -23.21 -0.53
CA THR A 282 -1.91 -22.93 -0.83
C THR A 282 -2.81 -23.82 0.00
N LEU A 283 -4.11 -23.50 0.02
CA LEU A 283 -5.11 -24.37 0.65
C LEU A 283 -5.20 -25.76 -0.02
N ARG A 284 -4.67 -25.91 -1.24
CA ARG A 284 -4.69 -27.16 -2.01
C ARG A 284 -3.34 -27.90 -2.01
N GLY A 285 -2.38 -27.43 -1.24
CA GLY A 285 -1.04 -28.00 -1.17
C GLY A 285 0.04 -27.07 -1.67
N LEU A 286 1.16 -27.63 -2.09
CA LEU A 286 2.33 -26.88 -2.54
C LEU A 286 2.31 -26.71 -4.06
N GLU A 287 2.39 -25.46 -4.52
CA GLU A 287 2.45 -25.11 -5.93
C GLU A 287 3.83 -24.54 -6.27
N PRO A 288 4.50 -24.99 -7.33
CA PRO A 288 5.85 -24.53 -7.66
C PRO A 288 5.84 -23.04 -8.08
N VAL A 289 6.85 -22.31 -7.61
CA VAL A 289 7.14 -20.93 -8.02
C VAL A 289 8.43 -20.93 -8.84
N HIS A 290 8.35 -20.47 -10.07
CA HIS A 290 9.45 -20.54 -11.03
C HIS A 290 10.17 -19.19 -11.17
N VAL A 291 9.46 -18.09 -10.93
CA VAL A 291 9.99 -16.73 -10.99
C VAL A 291 9.54 -15.95 -9.77
N LEU A 292 10.48 -15.30 -9.10
CA LEU A 292 10.23 -14.48 -7.92
C LEU A 292 10.68 -13.04 -8.17
N ILE A 293 9.74 -12.11 -8.26
CA ILE A 293 10.03 -10.68 -8.27
C ILE A 293 10.14 -10.24 -6.83
N LYS A 294 11.36 -9.96 -6.36
CA LYS A 294 11.56 -9.58 -4.96
C LYS A 294 11.37 -8.08 -4.72
N ARG A 295 10.70 -7.76 -3.62
CA ARG A 295 10.58 -6.42 -3.05
C ARG A 295 11.12 -6.37 -1.62
N VAL A 296 11.65 -7.48 -1.14
CA VAL A 296 12.37 -7.62 0.11
C VAL A 296 13.84 -7.30 -0.14
N ASP A 297 14.45 -6.51 0.74
CA ASP A 297 15.89 -6.22 0.66
C ASP A 297 16.71 -7.48 0.85
N ASP A 298 17.86 -7.56 0.19
CA ASP A 298 18.66 -8.79 0.07
C ASP A 298 19.03 -9.39 1.43
N GLU A 299 19.35 -8.57 2.43
CA GLU A 299 19.74 -9.04 3.76
C GLU A 299 18.65 -9.86 4.48
N PHE A 300 17.37 -9.66 4.12
CA PHE A 300 16.22 -10.33 4.74
C PHE A 300 15.73 -11.55 3.97
N LEU A 301 16.31 -11.87 2.79
CA LEU A 301 15.77 -12.88 1.88
C LEU A 301 15.83 -14.31 2.40
N ASP A 302 16.88 -14.66 3.14
CA ASP A 302 17.07 -16.02 3.64
C ASP A 302 17.59 -15.99 5.07
N PRO A 303 16.76 -16.35 6.08
CA PRO A 303 17.18 -16.35 7.47
C PRO A 303 18.23 -17.41 7.81
N LEU A 304 18.43 -18.45 6.96
CA LEU A 304 19.43 -19.46 7.21
C LEU A 304 20.86 -19.01 6.85
N GLU A 305 20.99 -18.10 5.88
CA GLU A 305 22.29 -17.71 5.36
C GLU A 305 22.60 -16.22 5.53
N LEU A 306 21.59 -15.36 5.79
CA LEU A 306 21.73 -13.91 5.88
C LEU A 306 21.38 -13.42 7.27
N GLN A 307 20.21 -12.79 7.47
CA GLN A 307 19.79 -12.27 8.75
C GLN A 307 18.90 -13.28 9.51
N PRO A 308 19.40 -13.92 10.60
CA PRO A 308 18.71 -15.04 11.25
C PRO A 308 17.35 -14.71 11.87
N ASP A 309 17.14 -13.47 12.28
CA ASP A 309 15.89 -12.99 12.87
C ASP A 309 14.89 -12.45 11.82
N SER A 310 15.19 -12.62 10.52
CA SER A 310 14.29 -12.19 9.46
C SER A 310 13.04 -13.06 9.41
N SER A 311 11.88 -12.42 9.57
CA SER A 311 10.57 -13.02 9.30
C SER A 311 10.05 -12.72 7.90
N LEU A 312 10.79 -11.94 7.08
CA LEU A 312 10.37 -11.47 5.76
C LEU A 312 10.81 -12.41 4.64
N GLY A 313 11.85 -13.20 4.90
CA GLY A 313 12.52 -14.06 3.93
C GLY A 313 11.95 -15.48 3.87
N ILE A 314 12.60 -16.29 3.06
CA ILE A 314 12.24 -17.68 2.79
C ILE A 314 13.43 -18.55 3.17
N PRO A 315 13.32 -19.39 4.22
CA PRO A 315 14.41 -20.29 4.60
C PRO A 315 14.82 -21.20 3.45
N GLY A 316 16.12 -21.18 3.08
CA GLY A 316 16.68 -21.98 2.00
C GLY A 316 16.52 -21.38 0.60
N LEU A 317 16.07 -20.12 0.47
CA LEU A 317 15.92 -19.48 -0.84
C LEU A 317 17.25 -19.41 -1.61
N LEU A 318 18.36 -19.05 -0.96
CA LEU A 318 19.66 -18.97 -1.62
C LEU A 318 20.13 -20.33 -2.11
N GLN A 319 19.79 -21.41 -1.44
CA GLN A 319 20.06 -22.77 -1.93
C GLN A 319 19.30 -23.05 -3.23
N ALA A 320 18.02 -22.71 -3.29
CA ALA A 320 17.23 -22.88 -4.52
C ALA A 320 17.75 -22.02 -5.69
N VAL A 321 18.24 -20.83 -5.39
CA VAL A 321 18.87 -19.94 -6.39
C VAL A 321 20.17 -20.53 -6.91
N ARG A 322 21.06 -21.02 -6.03
CA ARG A 322 22.32 -21.68 -6.41
C ARG A 322 22.11 -22.96 -7.22
N ALA A 323 21.06 -23.70 -6.89
CA ALA A 323 20.67 -24.91 -7.64
C ALA A 323 20.08 -24.59 -9.03
N GLY A 324 19.83 -23.32 -9.34
CA GLY A 324 19.27 -22.91 -10.63
C GLY A 324 17.79 -23.27 -10.81
N ASN A 325 17.03 -23.38 -9.73
CA ASN A 325 15.63 -23.83 -9.76
C ASN A 325 14.61 -22.69 -9.70
N VAL A 326 15.05 -21.45 -9.50
CA VAL A 326 14.19 -20.28 -9.46
C VAL A 326 14.87 -19.06 -10.06
N VAL A 327 14.15 -18.31 -10.88
CA VAL A 327 14.58 -17.00 -11.37
C VAL A 327 14.23 -15.97 -10.32
N VAL A 328 15.20 -15.20 -9.83
CA VAL A 328 14.94 -14.09 -8.91
C VAL A 328 15.24 -12.77 -9.62
N ALA A 329 14.27 -11.90 -9.67
CA ALA A 329 14.39 -10.58 -10.29
C ALA A 329 14.47 -9.47 -9.22
N ASN A 330 15.64 -8.86 -8.98
CA ASN A 330 16.97 -9.18 -9.50
C ASN A 330 17.64 -10.25 -8.65
N THR A 331 18.69 -10.87 -9.22
CA THR A 331 19.50 -11.82 -8.46
C THR A 331 19.97 -11.21 -7.14
N PRO A 332 19.89 -11.96 -6.01
CA PRO A 332 20.38 -11.49 -4.72
C PRO A 332 21.85 -11.06 -4.78
N GLY A 333 22.18 -9.98 -4.10
CA GLY A 333 23.52 -9.42 -4.12
C GLY A 333 23.72 -8.26 -5.09
N SER A 334 22.65 -7.75 -5.73
CA SER A 334 22.75 -6.61 -6.67
C SER A 334 22.87 -5.24 -5.99
N ALA A 335 22.67 -5.18 -4.68
CA ALA A 335 22.61 -3.90 -3.95
C ALA A 335 23.94 -3.11 -3.96
N PHE A 336 25.10 -3.75 -4.09
CA PHE A 336 26.38 -3.04 -4.16
C PHE A 336 26.48 -2.10 -5.37
N LEU A 337 25.74 -2.39 -6.45
CA LEU A 337 25.66 -1.53 -7.62
C LEU A 337 24.99 -0.18 -7.33
N GLU A 338 24.24 -0.06 -6.24
CA GLU A 338 23.57 1.18 -5.83
C GLU A 338 24.50 2.15 -5.09
N SER A 339 25.72 1.74 -4.77
CA SER A 339 26.70 2.59 -4.11
C SER A 339 26.96 3.85 -4.93
N PRO A 340 26.83 5.06 -4.34
CA PRO A 340 27.13 6.29 -5.07
C PRO A 340 28.60 6.36 -5.51
N ALA A 341 29.49 5.66 -4.81
CA ALA A 341 30.91 5.57 -5.19
C ALA A 341 31.13 4.91 -6.55
N LEU A 342 30.29 3.92 -6.89
CA LEU A 342 30.43 3.20 -8.15
C LEU A 342 30.27 4.11 -9.38
N LEU A 343 29.51 5.20 -9.28
CA LEU A 343 29.30 6.14 -10.38
C LEU A 343 30.63 6.71 -10.91
N GLY A 344 31.61 6.94 -10.04
CA GLY A 344 32.94 7.45 -10.42
C GLY A 344 33.79 6.44 -11.23
N PHE A 345 33.54 5.13 -11.07
CA PHE A 345 34.26 4.08 -11.78
C PHE A 345 33.59 3.66 -13.09
N LEU A 346 32.26 3.93 -13.25
CA LEU A 346 31.52 3.48 -14.44
C LEU A 346 32.12 3.91 -15.79
N PRO A 347 32.71 5.11 -15.98
CA PRO A 347 33.31 5.46 -17.25
C PRO A 347 34.47 4.52 -17.67
N ALA A 348 35.37 4.17 -16.74
CA ALA A 348 36.44 3.22 -16.98
C ALA A 348 35.93 1.79 -17.20
N LEU A 349 34.92 1.41 -16.44
CA LEU A 349 34.26 0.10 -16.59
C LEU A 349 33.53 -0.02 -17.94
N ALA A 350 32.89 1.04 -18.42
CA ALA A 350 32.26 1.07 -19.74
C ALA A 350 33.28 0.88 -20.86
N GLN A 351 34.41 1.57 -20.78
CA GLN A 351 35.51 1.41 -21.75
C GLN A 351 36.05 -0.02 -21.73
N LYS A 352 36.22 -0.63 -20.55
CA LYS A 352 36.74 -2.00 -20.42
C LYS A 352 35.76 -3.06 -20.91
N LEU A 353 34.47 -2.96 -20.48
CA LEU A 353 33.47 -4.01 -20.70
C LEU A 353 32.70 -3.87 -22.02
N LEU A 354 32.51 -2.63 -22.47
CA LEU A 354 31.73 -2.30 -23.67
C LEU A 354 32.57 -1.80 -24.82
N GLY A 355 33.81 -1.34 -24.57
CA GLY A 355 34.66 -0.64 -25.57
C GLY A 355 34.08 0.72 -25.97
N GLN A 356 33.27 1.33 -25.14
CA GLN A 356 32.51 2.55 -25.45
C GLN A 356 32.55 3.54 -24.29
N HIS A 357 32.46 4.83 -24.63
CA HIS A 357 32.15 5.87 -23.65
C HIS A 357 30.66 5.82 -23.26
N LEU A 358 30.36 6.32 -22.08
CA LEU A 358 28.96 6.44 -21.63
C LEU A 358 28.24 7.51 -22.47
N HIS A 359 27.14 7.12 -23.11
CA HIS A 359 26.30 8.05 -23.88
C HIS A 359 25.56 9.02 -22.95
N LEU A 360 25.18 8.57 -21.75
CA LEU A 360 24.56 9.38 -20.72
C LEU A 360 25.55 9.52 -19.56
N PRO A 361 26.10 10.72 -19.27
CA PRO A 361 27.07 10.88 -18.20
C PRO A 361 26.45 10.62 -16.82
N GLY A 362 27.28 10.28 -15.86
CA GLY A 362 26.91 10.35 -14.43
C GLY A 362 27.31 11.72 -13.88
N VAL A 363 26.66 12.12 -12.80
CA VAL A 363 27.15 13.23 -11.98
C VAL A 363 28.46 12.78 -11.33
N ASP A 364 29.49 13.61 -11.40
CA ASP A 364 30.81 13.29 -10.86
C ASP A 364 30.74 12.87 -9.39
N ALA A 365 31.39 11.76 -9.09
CA ALA A 365 31.37 11.15 -7.77
C ALA A 365 32.77 10.61 -7.42
N TRP A 366 33.20 10.86 -6.19
CA TRP A 366 34.50 10.44 -5.67
C TRP A 366 34.31 9.59 -4.42
N TRP A 367 34.85 8.40 -4.46
CA TRP A 367 34.92 7.58 -3.25
C TRP A 367 36.05 8.07 -2.36
N CYS A 368 35.73 8.48 -1.14
CA CYS A 368 36.72 9.03 -0.24
C CYS A 368 37.76 8.00 0.25
N GLY A 369 37.51 6.69 0.08
CA GLY A 369 38.47 5.63 0.34
C GLY A 369 39.69 5.65 -0.60
N GLU A 370 39.63 6.38 -1.70
CA GLU A 370 40.74 6.62 -2.62
C GLU A 370 41.46 7.92 -2.23
N ARG A 371 42.70 7.81 -1.76
CA ARG A 371 43.44 8.97 -1.20
C ARG A 371 43.58 10.14 -2.15
N ALA A 372 43.87 9.88 -3.43
CA ALA A 372 44.01 10.92 -4.43
C ALA A 372 42.70 11.67 -4.69
N ALA A 373 41.58 10.91 -4.79
CA ALA A 373 40.27 11.47 -4.94
C ALA A 373 39.87 12.32 -3.71
N LEU A 374 40.09 11.81 -2.50
CA LEU A 374 39.81 12.53 -1.27
C LEU A 374 40.56 13.86 -1.19
N ALA A 375 41.87 13.84 -1.49
CA ALA A 375 42.71 15.04 -1.44
C ALA A 375 42.26 16.13 -2.43
N SER A 376 41.74 15.75 -3.58
CA SER A 376 41.26 16.68 -4.62
C SER A 376 39.90 17.29 -4.31
N VAL A 377 38.98 16.53 -3.66
CA VAL A 377 37.58 16.99 -3.56
C VAL A 377 37.19 17.47 -2.16
N LEU A 378 37.89 17.03 -1.09
CA LEU A 378 37.54 17.42 0.29
C LEU A 378 37.62 18.95 0.53
N PRO A 379 38.60 19.71 -0.08
CA PRO A 379 38.60 21.17 0.01
C PRO A 379 37.36 21.85 -0.58
N GLN A 380 36.64 21.16 -1.46
CA GLN A 380 35.46 21.66 -2.17
C GLN A 380 34.13 21.18 -1.54
N ILE A 381 34.14 20.67 -0.30
CA ILE A 381 32.99 20.02 0.35
C ILE A 381 31.73 20.88 0.34
N GLU A 382 31.83 22.20 0.32
CA GLU A 382 30.66 23.10 0.24
C GLU A 382 29.89 22.97 -1.08
N HIS A 383 30.56 22.57 -2.18
CA HIS A 383 29.95 22.36 -3.48
C HIS A 383 29.52 20.90 -3.69
N MET A 384 29.70 20.05 -2.68
CA MET A 384 29.46 18.62 -2.76
C MET A 384 28.20 18.18 -2.02
N VAL A 385 27.70 17.03 -2.43
CA VAL A 385 26.69 16.25 -1.68
C VAL A 385 27.42 15.11 -0.99
N ILE A 386 27.35 15.09 0.34
CA ILE A 386 27.93 14.03 1.16
C ILE A 386 26.95 12.86 1.20
N LYS A 387 27.38 11.69 0.76
CA LYS A 387 26.56 10.47 0.74
C LYS A 387 27.26 9.32 1.46
N PRO A 388 26.50 8.39 2.09
CA PRO A 388 27.07 7.15 2.59
C PRO A 388 27.46 6.26 1.40
N THR A 389 28.69 5.72 1.41
CA THR A 389 29.15 4.76 0.40
C THR A 389 28.37 3.45 0.50
N TYR A 390 28.08 3.02 1.73
CA TYR A 390 27.36 1.80 2.06
C TYR A 390 25.98 2.18 2.61
N ALA A 391 25.02 2.39 1.73
CA ALA A 391 23.66 2.71 2.10
C ALA A 391 23.05 1.58 2.93
N LYS A 392 22.23 1.92 3.96
CA LYS A 392 21.49 0.99 4.84
C LYS A 392 22.36 0.03 5.70
N SER A 393 23.66 0.28 5.83
CA SER A 393 24.52 -0.58 6.65
C SER A 393 24.31 -0.33 8.14
N LYS A 394 23.86 -1.33 8.89
CA LYS A 394 23.77 -1.30 10.36
C LYS A 394 25.15 -1.11 11.01
N LEU A 395 26.21 -1.66 10.40
CA LEU A 395 27.59 -1.59 10.88
C LEU A 395 28.21 -0.20 10.71
N HIS A 396 27.81 0.53 9.67
CA HIS A 396 28.47 1.78 9.30
C HIS A 396 27.64 3.03 9.63
N GLY A 397 26.43 2.87 10.18
CA GLY A 397 25.49 3.95 10.40
C GLY A 397 24.94 4.50 9.08
N THR A 398 23.67 4.83 9.07
CA THR A 398 23.03 5.43 7.90
C THR A 398 22.79 6.91 8.17
N PHE A 399 22.99 7.73 7.14
CA PHE A 399 22.57 9.13 7.13
C PHE A 399 22.00 9.46 5.75
N GLU A 400 21.13 10.43 5.70
CA GLU A 400 20.63 10.91 4.42
C GLU A 400 21.64 11.83 3.75
N ALA A 401 21.57 11.94 2.41
CA ALA A 401 22.43 12.84 1.65
C ALA A 401 22.38 14.28 2.20
N ILE A 402 23.54 14.88 2.40
CA ILE A 402 23.71 16.20 2.99
C ILE A 402 24.36 17.12 1.96
N LEU A 403 23.77 18.28 1.75
CA LEU A 403 24.34 19.33 0.89
C LEU A 403 25.41 20.10 1.67
N GLY A 404 26.65 20.11 1.17
CA GLY A 404 27.75 20.85 1.81
C GLY A 404 27.44 22.35 1.94
N ARG A 405 26.74 22.91 0.95
CA ARG A 405 26.33 24.34 0.97
C ARG A 405 25.31 24.69 2.05
N SER A 406 24.54 23.73 2.56
CA SER A 406 23.58 23.94 3.64
C SER A 406 24.19 23.88 5.04
N LEU A 407 25.47 23.49 5.13
CA LEU A 407 26.18 23.36 6.37
C LEU A 407 26.85 24.68 6.80
N THR A 408 26.81 24.99 8.09
CA THR A 408 27.64 26.06 8.69
C THR A 408 29.11 25.66 8.63
N GLN A 409 30.02 26.62 8.81
CA GLN A 409 31.47 26.32 8.82
C GLN A 409 31.83 25.26 9.86
N ALA A 410 31.31 25.39 11.09
CA ALA A 410 31.58 24.42 12.16
C ALA A 410 31.07 23.01 11.81
N GLN A 411 29.92 22.89 11.16
CA GLN A 411 29.41 21.63 10.67
C GLN A 411 30.26 21.06 9.54
N ARG A 412 30.74 21.91 8.63
CA ARG A 412 31.67 21.49 7.57
C ARG A 412 32.98 20.94 8.16
N ASP A 413 33.56 21.62 9.13
CA ASP A 413 34.77 21.18 9.81
C ASP A 413 34.57 19.84 10.52
N GLU A 414 33.41 19.67 11.15
CA GLU A 414 33.04 18.38 11.75
C GLU A 414 32.95 17.27 10.70
N TRP A 415 32.27 17.52 9.55
CA TRP A 415 32.18 16.55 8.47
C TRP A 415 33.53 16.23 7.84
N VAL A 416 34.38 17.21 7.63
CA VAL A 416 35.76 16.98 7.18
C VAL A 416 36.49 16.05 8.16
N GLY A 417 36.35 16.31 9.46
CA GLY A 417 36.94 15.43 10.48
C GLY A 417 36.37 14.00 10.47
N ARG A 418 35.09 13.82 10.25
CA ARG A 418 34.46 12.49 10.12
C ARG A 418 34.95 11.75 8.89
N ILE A 419 34.97 12.42 7.73
CA ILE A 419 35.42 11.85 6.47
C ILE A 419 36.90 11.46 6.55
N THR A 420 37.75 12.31 7.10
CA THR A 420 39.18 12.02 7.25
C THR A 420 39.48 10.83 8.14
N ARG A 421 38.67 10.61 9.19
CA ARG A 421 38.85 9.46 10.10
C ARG A 421 38.39 8.12 9.50
N GLN A 422 37.38 8.11 8.64
CA GLN A 422 36.79 6.89 8.07
C GLN A 422 36.41 7.13 6.59
N PRO A 423 37.40 7.40 5.74
CA PRO A 423 37.13 7.87 4.38
C PRO A 423 36.36 6.86 3.54
N GLU A 424 36.56 5.57 3.74
CA GLU A 424 35.88 4.51 2.98
C GLU A 424 34.36 4.53 3.12
N ARG A 425 33.82 5.14 4.18
CA ARG A 425 32.37 5.21 4.46
C ARG A 425 31.65 6.29 3.67
N TYR A 426 32.39 7.23 3.05
CA TYR A 426 31.82 8.42 2.45
C TYR A 426 32.12 8.51 0.97
N THR A 427 31.15 9.02 0.26
CA THR A 427 31.26 9.42 -1.15
C THR A 427 30.87 10.88 -1.25
N LEU A 428 31.71 11.67 -1.90
CA LEU A 428 31.40 13.05 -2.26
C LEU A 428 30.95 13.07 -3.72
N GLN A 429 29.78 13.65 -3.98
CA GLN A 429 29.23 13.79 -5.31
C GLN A 429 29.05 15.27 -5.63
N ALA A 430 29.35 15.69 -6.85
CA ALA A 430 29.10 17.05 -7.29
C ALA A 430 27.61 17.39 -7.14
N TYR A 431 27.32 18.62 -6.73
CA TYR A 431 25.94 19.08 -6.69
C TYR A 431 25.39 19.24 -8.11
N ALA A 432 24.34 18.52 -8.43
CA ALA A 432 23.62 18.65 -9.69
C ALA A 432 22.36 19.50 -9.46
N PRO A 433 22.29 20.72 -9.99
CA PRO A 433 21.06 21.50 -9.94
C PRO A 433 19.96 20.77 -10.71
N LEU A 434 18.76 20.74 -10.13
CA LEU A 434 17.61 20.10 -10.76
C LEU A 434 16.90 21.07 -11.70
N SER A 435 16.37 20.59 -12.82
CA SER A 435 15.48 21.37 -13.68
C SER A 435 14.20 21.75 -12.96
N GLN A 436 13.56 22.81 -13.42
CA GLN A 436 12.29 23.31 -12.87
C GLN A 436 11.16 23.07 -13.87
N MET A 437 10.11 22.40 -13.43
CA MET A 437 8.89 22.22 -14.21
C MET A 437 7.73 23.05 -13.64
N PRO A 438 6.78 23.51 -14.48
CA PRO A 438 5.59 24.20 -14.02
C PRO A 438 4.69 23.24 -13.24
N THR A 439 4.18 23.69 -12.09
CA THR A 439 3.19 22.97 -11.28
C THR A 439 2.00 23.88 -10.99
N TRP A 440 0.81 23.27 -10.84
CA TRP A 440 -0.38 24.02 -10.48
C TRP A 440 -0.51 24.12 -8.96
N LYS A 441 -0.62 25.34 -8.44
CA LYS A 441 -0.80 25.55 -7.00
C LYS A 441 -2.27 25.75 -6.61
N ASN A 442 -2.89 26.76 -7.14
CA ASN A 442 -4.33 27.05 -7.07
C ASN A 442 -4.64 28.30 -7.93
N ALA A 443 -5.94 28.63 -8.11
CA ALA A 443 -6.36 29.76 -8.93
C ALA A 443 -5.80 31.13 -8.48
N LYS A 444 -5.45 31.29 -7.20
CA LYS A 444 -4.86 32.54 -6.66
C LYS A 444 -3.37 32.64 -6.94
N LYS A 445 -2.61 31.54 -6.82
CA LYS A 445 -1.14 31.51 -6.97
C LYS A 445 -0.70 31.11 -8.38
N GLY A 446 -1.59 30.52 -9.16
CA GLY A 446 -1.31 30.09 -10.54
C GLY A 446 -0.27 28.98 -10.64
N ILE A 447 0.56 29.09 -11.68
CA ILE A 447 1.64 28.16 -11.98
C ILE A 447 2.88 28.56 -11.17
N VAL A 448 3.49 27.57 -10.52
CA VAL A 448 4.70 27.75 -9.70
C VAL A 448 5.76 26.77 -10.19
N PRO A 449 7.00 27.20 -10.47
CA PRO A 449 8.09 26.29 -10.82
C PRO A 449 8.51 25.47 -9.60
N ARG A 450 8.79 24.17 -9.81
CA ARG A 450 9.35 23.28 -8.78
C ARG A 450 10.46 22.44 -9.36
N SER A 451 11.49 22.22 -8.56
CA SER A 451 12.61 21.36 -8.96
C SER A 451 12.18 19.92 -9.09
N VAL A 452 12.60 19.27 -10.18
CA VAL A 452 12.19 17.93 -10.55
C VAL A 452 13.37 17.01 -10.80
N MET A 453 13.29 15.78 -10.31
CA MET A 453 14.17 14.65 -10.60
C MET A 453 13.37 13.56 -11.29
N LEU A 454 13.88 13.05 -12.40
CA LEU A 454 13.22 12.02 -13.20
C LEU A 454 13.80 10.63 -12.84
N ARG A 455 12.94 9.69 -12.46
CA ARG A 455 13.28 8.27 -12.36
C ARG A 455 12.77 7.52 -13.57
N VAL A 456 13.67 6.83 -14.28
CA VAL A 456 13.36 5.97 -15.43
C VAL A 456 13.69 4.52 -15.11
N PHE A 457 13.07 3.60 -15.83
CA PHE A 457 13.21 2.15 -15.60
C PHE A 457 13.65 1.44 -16.88
N ALA A 458 14.74 0.68 -16.78
CA ALA A 458 15.16 -0.29 -17.78
C ALA A 458 14.66 -1.67 -17.38
N LEU A 459 13.96 -2.34 -18.27
CA LEU A 459 13.37 -3.66 -18.09
C LEU A 459 14.02 -4.64 -19.07
N ARG A 460 14.34 -5.84 -18.59
CA ARG A 460 14.96 -6.87 -19.43
C ARG A 460 14.02 -7.35 -20.51
N ASN A 461 14.54 -7.42 -21.75
CA ASN A 461 13.82 -7.88 -22.93
C ASN A 461 14.53 -9.12 -23.52
N GLY A 462 14.22 -10.28 -22.95
CA GLY A 462 14.80 -11.55 -23.40
C GLY A 462 16.20 -11.84 -22.85
N LYS A 463 16.80 -12.92 -23.35
CA LYS A 463 18.10 -13.44 -22.95
C LYS A 463 19.23 -12.82 -23.78
N GLY A 464 20.45 -12.86 -23.27
CA GLY A 464 21.65 -12.38 -23.94
C GLY A 464 22.18 -11.07 -23.37
N LEU A 465 23.29 -10.57 -23.91
CA LEU A 465 23.94 -9.33 -23.53
C LEU A 465 23.75 -8.28 -24.62
N GLY A 466 23.97 -7.03 -24.30
CA GLY A 466 23.86 -5.90 -25.20
C GLY A 466 22.69 -4.97 -24.88
N SER A 467 22.77 -3.75 -25.40
CA SER A 467 21.74 -2.71 -25.20
C SER A 467 20.35 -3.13 -25.70
N ASP A 468 20.29 -3.97 -26.73
CA ASP A 468 19.02 -4.44 -27.30
C ASP A 468 18.27 -5.44 -26.40
N ALA A 469 18.99 -6.05 -25.45
CA ALA A 469 18.39 -6.89 -24.42
C ALA A 469 17.65 -6.05 -23.34
N TRP A 470 17.58 -4.75 -23.50
CA TRP A 470 16.90 -3.84 -22.59
C TRP A 470 15.88 -2.98 -23.30
N ARG A 471 14.77 -2.72 -22.62
CA ARG A 471 13.75 -1.75 -23.02
C ARG A 471 13.57 -0.74 -21.89
N VAL A 472 13.63 0.54 -22.23
CA VAL A 472 13.29 1.60 -21.28
C VAL A 472 11.79 1.84 -21.31
N LEU A 473 11.15 1.82 -20.15
CA LEU A 473 9.73 2.09 -20.04
C LEU A 473 9.44 3.54 -20.49
N PRO A 474 8.58 3.78 -21.50
CA PRO A 474 8.37 5.11 -22.08
C PRO A 474 7.58 6.04 -21.15
N GLY A 475 8.20 6.46 -20.09
CA GLY A 475 7.68 7.24 -18.98
C GLY A 475 8.63 7.21 -17.81
N GLY A 476 8.17 7.64 -16.68
CA GLY A 476 8.98 7.69 -15.47
C GLY A 476 8.19 8.14 -14.27
N LEU A 477 8.87 8.27 -13.15
CA LEU A 477 8.34 8.88 -11.95
C LEU A 477 9.07 10.22 -11.74
N ALA A 478 8.43 11.34 -12.06
CA ALA A 478 8.93 12.65 -11.71
C ALA A 478 8.74 12.87 -10.21
N ARG A 479 9.83 13.19 -9.50
CA ARG A 479 9.81 13.50 -8.07
C ARG A 479 10.13 14.98 -7.88
N LEU A 480 9.18 15.71 -7.30
CA LEU A 480 9.30 17.14 -7.07
C LEU A 480 9.77 17.41 -5.64
N THR A 481 10.64 18.40 -5.49
CA THR A 481 11.09 18.86 -4.17
C THR A 481 9.94 19.50 -3.40
N GLY A 482 10.02 19.54 -2.07
CA GLY A 482 9.21 20.46 -1.26
C GLY A 482 9.47 21.93 -1.67
N VAL A 483 8.59 22.82 -1.28
CA VAL A 483 8.63 24.25 -1.71
C VAL A 483 9.96 24.94 -1.36
N ASP A 484 10.66 24.47 -0.31
CA ASP A 484 11.92 25.03 0.18
C ASP A 484 13.04 23.97 0.30
N ALA A 485 12.96 22.87 -0.46
CA ALA A 485 13.90 21.76 -0.34
C ALA A 485 14.71 21.57 -1.62
N ASP A 486 16.02 21.50 -1.48
CA ASP A 486 16.96 21.25 -2.59
C ASP A 486 17.12 19.76 -2.97
N ILE A 487 16.57 18.86 -2.18
CA ILE A 487 16.64 17.40 -2.41
C ILE A 487 15.24 16.86 -2.66
N ALA A 488 15.03 16.21 -3.79
CA ALA A 488 13.78 15.54 -4.12
C ALA A 488 13.63 14.24 -3.29
N SER A 489 12.88 14.29 -2.20
CA SER A 489 12.58 13.16 -1.33
C SER A 489 11.08 13.11 -1.01
N MET A 490 10.45 11.96 -1.27
CA MET A 490 9.05 11.72 -0.91
C MET A 490 8.85 11.73 0.62
N GLN A 491 9.85 11.32 1.38
CA GLN A 491 9.82 11.32 2.85
C GLN A 491 9.82 12.74 3.44
N ARG A 492 10.39 13.71 2.73
CA ARG A 492 10.50 15.14 3.16
C ARG A 492 9.40 16.04 2.58
N GLY A 493 8.23 15.50 2.27
CA GLY A 493 7.11 16.30 1.76
C GLY A 493 7.17 16.63 0.26
N GLY A 494 7.99 15.90 -0.49
CA GLY A 494 7.98 15.92 -1.94
C GLY A 494 6.67 15.37 -2.50
N SER A 495 6.36 15.71 -3.75
CA SER A 495 5.27 15.14 -4.53
C SER A 495 5.79 14.41 -5.76
N SER A 496 4.91 13.70 -6.44
CA SER A 496 5.20 13.10 -7.74
C SER A 496 4.43 13.77 -8.86
N ALA A 497 4.91 13.61 -10.10
CA ALA A 497 4.14 13.91 -11.29
C ALA A 497 4.25 12.74 -12.28
N ASP A 498 3.26 12.61 -13.18
CA ASP A 498 3.38 11.69 -14.33
C ASP A 498 4.47 12.19 -15.30
N VAL A 499 4.97 11.32 -16.14
CA VAL A 499 5.98 11.65 -17.16
C VAL A 499 5.45 11.26 -18.53
N TRP A 500 5.20 12.23 -19.37
CA TRP A 500 4.68 12.04 -20.72
C TRP A 500 5.85 12.06 -21.72
N VAL A 501 6.00 11.00 -22.47
CA VAL A 501 6.98 10.87 -23.52
C VAL A 501 6.28 10.96 -24.87
N GLN A 502 6.59 11.98 -25.64
CA GLN A 502 6.05 12.16 -27.00
C GLN A 502 6.70 11.20 -27.98
N THR A 503 6.02 10.92 -29.09
CA THR A 503 6.57 10.16 -30.21
C THR A 503 6.11 10.74 -31.53
N HIS A 504 6.97 10.62 -32.54
CA HIS A 504 6.61 10.89 -33.95
C HIS A 504 6.02 9.65 -34.64
N ALA A 505 6.24 8.47 -34.06
CA ALA A 505 5.67 7.23 -34.57
C ALA A 505 4.21 7.03 -34.12
N ASP A 506 3.53 6.09 -34.75
CA ASP A 506 2.21 5.67 -34.30
C ASP A 506 2.26 5.16 -32.86
N VAL A 507 1.29 5.61 -32.05
CA VAL A 507 1.19 5.19 -30.66
C VAL A 507 0.71 3.75 -30.58
N ASP A 508 1.51 2.88 -29.95
CA ASP A 508 1.10 1.51 -29.68
C ASP A 508 -0.09 1.50 -28.69
N ARG A 509 -1.26 1.12 -29.22
CA ARG A 509 -2.51 1.04 -28.43
C ARG A 509 -2.73 -0.31 -27.76
N SER A 510 -1.69 -1.14 -27.66
CA SER A 510 -1.77 -2.40 -26.93
C SER A 510 -2.27 -2.19 -25.51
N SER A 511 -3.14 -3.09 -25.05
CA SER A 511 -3.56 -3.16 -23.65
C SER A 511 -2.91 -4.34 -22.95
N LEU A 512 -2.91 -4.35 -21.61
CA LEU A 512 -2.48 -5.51 -20.81
C LEU A 512 -3.49 -6.65 -20.81
N LEU A 513 -4.70 -6.42 -21.36
CA LEU A 513 -5.67 -7.49 -21.53
C LEU A 513 -5.08 -8.57 -22.46
N PRO A 514 -5.21 -9.86 -22.14
CA PRO A 514 -4.73 -10.94 -23.00
C PRO A 514 -5.32 -10.80 -24.39
N LYS A 515 -4.49 -10.99 -25.42
CA LYS A 515 -5.02 -11.12 -26.79
C LYS A 515 -5.95 -12.34 -26.82
N TYR A 516 -7.11 -12.17 -27.44
CA TYR A 516 -8.11 -13.22 -27.56
C TYR A 516 -7.52 -14.39 -28.36
N ASN A 517 -6.97 -15.38 -27.66
CA ASN A 517 -6.64 -16.67 -28.26
C ASN A 517 -7.77 -17.65 -27.89
N SER A 518 -8.62 -17.95 -28.84
CA SER A 518 -9.82 -18.77 -28.64
C SER A 518 -9.54 -20.16 -28.02
N ALA A 519 -8.34 -20.71 -28.18
CA ALA A 519 -7.98 -22.01 -27.64
C ALA A 519 -7.55 -22.01 -26.16
N THR A 520 -7.11 -20.87 -25.62
CA THR A 520 -6.66 -20.75 -24.21
C THR A 520 -7.62 -19.96 -23.34
N ALA A 521 -8.61 -19.29 -23.93
CA ALA A 521 -9.58 -18.44 -23.23
C ALA A 521 -10.45 -19.19 -22.19
N PHE A 522 -10.59 -20.51 -22.33
CA PHE A 522 -11.41 -21.33 -21.44
C PHE A 522 -10.60 -22.09 -20.37
N LYS A 523 -9.27 -22.01 -20.34
CA LYS A 523 -8.52 -22.52 -19.19
C LYS A 523 -8.75 -21.57 -18.02
N HIS A 524 -9.77 -21.86 -17.25
CA HIS A 524 -10.09 -21.16 -15.99
C HIS A 524 -8.87 -21.36 -15.06
N ARG A 525 -8.04 -20.33 -14.95
CA ARG A 525 -6.97 -20.33 -13.97
C ARG A 525 -7.63 -20.12 -12.61
N GLU A 526 -7.85 -21.19 -11.88
CA GLU A 526 -8.34 -21.10 -10.52
C GLU A 526 -7.44 -20.14 -9.73
N ARG A 527 -8.06 -19.14 -9.12
CA ARG A 527 -7.32 -18.18 -8.31
C ARG A 527 -6.84 -18.87 -7.04
N MET A 528 -5.55 -19.12 -6.96
CA MET A 528 -4.96 -19.79 -5.81
C MET A 528 -5.15 -18.93 -4.56
N VAL A 529 -5.52 -19.58 -3.45
CA VAL A 529 -5.64 -18.94 -2.13
C VAL A 529 -4.42 -19.39 -1.33
N THR A 530 -3.52 -18.47 -1.02
CA THR A 530 -2.39 -18.76 -0.14
C THR A 530 -2.90 -19.04 1.27
N SER A 531 -2.16 -19.80 2.05
CA SER A 531 -2.53 -20.11 3.44
C SER A 531 -2.79 -18.85 4.26
N ARG A 532 -1.96 -17.83 4.07
CA ARG A 532 -2.09 -16.55 4.76
C ARG A 532 -3.30 -15.75 4.29
N SER A 533 -3.55 -15.70 2.97
CA SER A 533 -4.77 -15.06 2.46
C SER A 533 -6.01 -15.76 3.02
N GLY A 534 -5.98 -17.08 3.15
CA GLY A 534 -7.04 -17.87 3.78
C GLY A 534 -7.26 -17.49 5.25
N GLU A 535 -6.19 -17.39 6.03
CA GLU A 535 -6.22 -16.94 7.43
C GLU A 535 -6.79 -15.51 7.54
N ASN A 536 -6.28 -14.56 6.77
CA ASN A 536 -6.77 -13.19 6.81
C ASN A 536 -8.24 -13.07 6.36
N LEU A 537 -8.70 -13.89 5.42
CA LEU A 537 -10.12 -13.96 5.03
C LEU A 537 -10.99 -14.48 6.18
N TYR A 538 -10.53 -15.50 6.89
CA TYR A 538 -11.21 -16.01 8.08
C TYR A 538 -11.35 -14.92 9.16
N TRP A 539 -10.24 -14.22 9.47
CA TRP A 539 -10.25 -13.12 10.44
C TRP A 539 -11.06 -11.91 9.96
N LEU A 540 -11.04 -11.59 8.68
CA LEU A 540 -11.87 -10.55 8.09
C LEU A 540 -13.35 -10.84 8.36
N GLY A 541 -13.78 -12.08 8.15
CA GLY A 541 -15.14 -12.53 8.47
C GLY A 541 -15.47 -12.41 9.95
N ARG A 542 -14.57 -12.88 10.82
CA ARG A 542 -14.75 -12.81 12.28
C ARG A 542 -14.87 -11.38 12.78
N TYR A 543 -13.96 -10.48 12.41
CA TYR A 543 -13.99 -9.10 12.88
C TYR A 543 -15.17 -8.30 12.32
N THR A 544 -15.66 -8.62 11.12
CA THR A 544 -16.89 -8.01 10.59
C THR A 544 -18.06 -8.36 11.50
N GLU A 545 -18.29 -9.65 11.76
CA GLU A 545 -19.42 -10.12 12.58
C GLU A 545 -19.30 -9.65 14.03
N ARG A 546 -18.10 -9.72 14.62
CA ARG A 546 -17.87 -9.25 15.98
C ARG A 546 -18.17 -7.77 16.13
N SER A 547 -17.73 -6.95 15.17
CA SER A 547 -18.04 -5.52 15.17
C SER A 547 -19.56 -5.27 15.11
N GLU A 548 -20.29 -6.02 14.26
CA GLU A 548 -21.76 -5.93 14.20
C GLU A 548 -22.42 -6.32 15.53
N ASN A 549 -21.99 -7.40 16.15
CA ASN A 549 -22.55 -7.90 17.41
C ASN A 549 -22.26 -6.90 18.55
N MET A 550 -21.05 -6.34 18.61
CA MET A 550 -20.69 -5.34 19.61
C MET A 550 -21.51 -4.06 19.46
N VAL A 551 -21.65 -3.57 18.23
CA VAL A 551 -22.46 -2.38 17.95
C VAL A 551 -23.91 -2.60 18.41
N ARG A 552 -24.51 -3.77 18.10
CA ARG A 552 -25.89 -4.10 18.56
C ARG A 552 -25.98 -4.15 20.07
N LEU A 553 -25.04 -4.83 20.74
CA LEU A 553 -25.07 -4.95 22.21
C LEU A 553 -24.93 -3.58 22.88
N VAL A 554 -24.05 -2.71 22.43
CA VAL A 554 -23.88 -1.38 23.01
C VAL A 554 -25.12 -0.52 22.79
N ARG A 555 -25.77 -0.60 21.61
CA ARG A 555 -27.01 0.10 21.33
C ARG A 555 -28.12 -0.35 22.29
N LEU A 556 -28.27 -1.66 22.51
CA LEU A 556 -29.21 -2.19 23.49
C LEU A 556 -28.94 -1.66 24.90
N CYS A 557 -27.68 -1.57 25.31
CA CYS A 557 -27.33 -0.98 26.61
C CYS A 557 -27.78 0.50 26.71
N PHE A 558 -27.57 1.29 25.66
CA PHE A 558 -28.02 2.69 25.65
C PHE A 558 -29.52 2.83 25.57
N GLU A 559 -30.22 1.97 24.81
CA GLU A 559 -31.67 1.95 24.76
C GLU A 559 -32.24 1.63 26.14
N ALA A 560 -31.72 0.65 26.88
CA ALA A 560 -32.09 0.33 28.22
C ALA A 560 -31.82 1.45 29.24
N LEU A 561 -30.71 2.21 29.05
CA LEU A 561 -30.37 3.37 29.89
C LEU A 561 -31.35 4.54 29.69
N ASN A 562 -31.83 4.73 28.46
CA ASN A 562 -32.67 5.86 28.07
C ASN A 562 -34.18 5.52 28.04
N SER A 563 -34.56 4.25 28.34
CA SER A 563 -35.96 3.85 28.34
C SER A 563 -36.76 4.51 29.50
N GLU A 564 -37.96 5.01 29.18
CA GLU A 564 -38.90 5.53 30.16
C GLU A 564 -39.42 4.45 31.11
N THR A 565 -39.51 3.20 30.62
CA THR A 565 -39.87 2.04 31.44
C THR A 565 -38.57 1.41 31.99
N PRO A 566 -38.45 1.26 33.32
CA PRO A 566 -37.27 0.67 33.92
C PRO A 566 -37.15 -0.80 33.52
N ALA A 567 -35.99 -1.16 32.88
CA ALA A 567 -35.68 -2.54 32.60
C ALA A 567 -35.60 -3.35 33.91
N SER A 568 -35.99 -4.63 33.85
CA SER A 568 -35.96 -5.54 35.02
C SER A 568 -34.50 -5.73 35.52
N GLN A 569 -34.40 -6.20 36.79
CA GLN A 569 -33.11 -6.46 37.42
C GLN A 569 -32.33 -7.54 36.65
N ASN A 570 -32.98 -8.57 36.16
CA ASN A 570 -32.39 -9.67 35.40
C ASN A 570 -31.90 -9.20 34.05
N LEU A 571 -32.65 -8.34 33.35
CA LEU A 571 -32.22 -7.75 32.07
C LEU A 571 -30.96 -6.86 32.26
N TRP A 572 -30.93 -6.07 33.33
CA TRP A 572 -29.76 -5.27 33.65
C TRP A 572 -28.53 -6.11 33.99
N ALA A 573 -28.72 -7.19 34.77
CA ALA A 573 -27.64 -8.14 35.05
C ALA A 573 -27.09 -8.76 33.75
N TRP A 574 -27.99 -9.17 32.88
CA TRP A 574 -27.62 -9.77 31.59
C TRP A 574 -26.86 -8.78 30.69
N LEU A 575 -27.37 -7.55 30.50
CA LEU A 575 -26.71 -6.53 29.70
C LEU A 575 -25.31 -6.18 30.25
N GLN A 576 -25.21 -6.04 31.59
CA GLN A 576 -23.91 -5.72 32.20
C GLN A 576 -22.93 -6.86 32.05
N GLN A 577 -23.35 -8.12 32.28
CA GLN A 577 -22.43 -9.26 32.12
C GLN A 577 -22.05 -9.53 30.65
N MET A 578 -22.98 -9.35 29.73
CA MET A 578 -22.64 -9.39 28.29
C MET A 578 -21.63 -8.34 27.95
N ALA A 579 -21.79 -7.08 28.39
CA ALA A 579 -20.82 -6.02 28.13
C ALA A 579 -19.45 -6.28 28.78
N GLN A 580 -19.41 -6.93 29.95
CA GLN A 580 -18.15 -7.35 30.58
C GLN A 580 -17.48 -8.52 29.84
N ARG A 581 -18.20 -9.56 29.50
CA ARG A 581 -17.71 -10.73 28.72
C ARG A 581 -17.07 -10.28 27.39
N GLU A 582 -17.72 -9.33 26.74
CA GLU A 582 -17.26 -8.81 25.46
C GLU A 582 -16.17 -7.72 25.60
N GLY A 583 -15.78 -7.38 26.84
CA GLY A 583 -14.71 -6.38 27.10
C GLY A 583 -15.12 -4.94 26.76
N LEU A 584 -16.41 -4.66 26.67
CA LEU A 584 -16.94 -3.31 26.42
C LEU A 584 -16.84 -2.42 27.65
N VAL A 585 -16.87 -3.03 28.83
CA VAL A 585 -16.70 -2.35 30.11
C VAL A 585 -15.74 -3.14 31.01
N PRO A 586 -14.99 -2.48 31.90
CA PRO A 586 -14.08 -3.16 32.83
C PRO A 586 -14.81 -4.13 33.77
N GLU A 587 -14.12 -5.18 34.16
CA GLU A 587 -14.54 -6.03 35.29
C GLU A 587 -14.53 -5.21 36.61
N GLY A 588 -15.51 -5.48 37.51
CA GLY A 588 -15.56 -4.81 38.81
C GLY A 588 -16.32 -3.48 38.84
N LEU A 589 -17.05 -3.13 37.75
CA LEU A 589 -18.04 -2.04 37.84
C LEU A 589 -19.14 -2.36 38.86
N PRO A 590 -19.68 -1.35 39.58
CA PRO A 590 -20.80 -1.53 40.49
C PRO A 590 -21.98 -2.16 39.75
N ALA A 591 -22.60 -3.19 40.36
CA ALA A 591 -23.77 -3.81 39.78
C ALA A 591 -24.86 -2.78 39.52
N THR A 592 -25.43 -2.77 38.31
CA THR A 592 -26.52 -1.88 37.91
C THR A 592 -27.86 -2.30 38.47
N HIS A 593 -27.94 -3.49 39.06
CA HIS A 593 -29.08 -4.10 39.73
C HIS A 593 -28.83 -4.16 41.24
N SER A 594 -29.92 -4.16 42.05
CA SER A 594 -29.84 -4.22 43.53
C SER A 594 -30.02 -5.66 43.97
N THR A 595 -29.14 -6.16 44.81
CA THR A 595 -29.25 -7.48 45.48
C THR A 595 -29.97 -7.40 46.86
N GLY A 596 -30.84 -6.41 47.09
CA GLY A 596 -31.64 -6.32 48.31
C GLY A 596 -31.62 -4.94 48.92
N ASP A 597 -32.47 -4.09 48.56
CA ASP A 597 -33.17 -3.01 49.27
C ASP A 597 -33.86 -2.06 48.29
N ALA A 598 -35.19 -2.21 48.21
CA ALA A 598 -36.03 -1.44 47.29
C ALA A 598 -36.19 0.07 47.65
N LYS A 599 -35.39 0.59 48.59
CA LYS A 599 -35.54 1.97 49.09
C LYS A 599 -34.51 2.98 48.61
N ASN A 600 -33.59 2.62 47.67
CA ASN A 600 -32.47 3.51 47.33
C ASN A 600 -32.36 3.82 45.83
N THR A 601 -33.44 4.37 45.25
CA THR A 601 -33.52 4.76 43.82
C THR A 601 -32.43 5.78 43.41
N ALA A 602 -31.98 6.66 44.30
CA ALA A 602 -30.93 7.65 44.04
C ALA A 602 -29.56 7.01 43.81
N HIS A 603 -29.23 5.92 44.53
CA HIS A 603 -27.97 5.19 44.32
C HIS A 603 -27.96 4.38 43.02
N MET A 604 -29.11 3.87 42.57
CA MET A 604 -29.22 3.16 41.29
C MET A 604 -28.95 4.06 40.08
N GLY A 605 -29.49 5.30 40.10
CA GLY A 605 -29.21 6.29 39.05
C GLY A 605 -27.71 6.63 38.93
N GLY A 606 -27.01 6.68 40.07
CA GLY A 606 -25.54 6.86 40.10
C GLY A 606 -24.75 5.71 39.45
N ARG A 607 -25.12 4.45 39.76
CA ARG A 607 -24.50 3.25 39.20
C ARG A 607 -24.69 3.13 37.68
N ARG A 608 -25.91 3.41 37.18
CA ARG A 608 -26.25 3.43 35.76
C ARG A 608 -25.42 4.49 35.00
N ARG A 609 -25.23 5.68 35.59
CA ARG A 609 -24.37 6.70 35.00
C ARG A 609 -22.87 6.29 34.95
N VAL A 610 -22.39 5.54 35.94
CA VAL A 610 -21.03 4.97 35.92
C VAL A 610 -20.88 3.96 34.79
N PHE A 611 -21.87 3.08 34.61
CA PHE A 611 -21.92 2.11 33.52
C PHE A 611 -21.98 2.81 32.15
N GLU A 612 -22.83 3.80 31.97
CA GLU A 612 -22.93 4.63 30.76
C GLU A 612 -21.58 5.27 30.37
N ARG A 613 -20.93 5.90 31.34
CA ARG A 613 -19.60 6.51 31.11
C ARG A 613 -18.55 5.49 30.78
N ALA A 614 -18.57 4.34 31.41
CA ALA A 614 -17.65 3.24 31.11
C ALA A 614 -17.86 2.70 29.70
N LEU A 615 -19.11 2.53 29.23
CA LEU A 615 -19.43 2.15 27.86
C LEU A 615 -18.90 3.17 26.86
N ILE A 616 -19.18 4.47 27.06
CA ILE A 616 -18.71 5.52 26.15
C ILE A 616 -17.18 5.54 26.09
N ALA A 617 -16.53 5.51 27.25
CA ALA A 617 -15.07 5.46 27.32
C ALA A 617 -14.48 4.20 26.69
N GLY A 618 -15.19 3.07 26.80
CA GLY A 618 -14.79 1.76 26.27
C GLY A 618 -14.93 1.59 24.76
N LEU A 619 -15.70 2.47 24.06
CA LEU A 619 -16.01 2.28 22.64
C LEU A 619 -14.78 2.21 21.74
N ASN A 620 -13.77 3.02 22.00
CA ASN A 620 -12.58 3.15 21.13
C ASN A 620 -11.27 3.02 21.91
N VAL A 621 -11.21 2.11 22.89
CA VAL A 621 -9.99 1.86 23.68
C VAL A 621 -8.93 1.13 22.84
N GLY A 622 -7.67 1.38 23.17
CA GLY A 622 -6.49 0.94 22.42
C GLY A 622 -6.19 -0.57 22.43
N LYS A 623 -4.92 -0.92 22.26
CA LYS A 623 -4.40 -2.26 21.88
C LYS A 623 -4.72 -3.46 22.79
N GLN A 624 -5.23 -3.26 23.98
CA GLN A 624 -5.46 -4.34 24.98
C GLN A 624 -6.95 -4.67 25.24
N SER A 625 -7.87 -4.08 24.49
CA SER A 625 -9.31 -4.23 24.71
C SER A 625 -9.99 -4.82 23.48
N THR A 626 -11.09 -5.54 23.69
CA THR A 626 -11.95 -6.06 22.64
C THR A 626 -13.01 -5.06 22.17
N SER A 627 -12.85 -3.77 22.46
CA SER A 627 -13.78 -2.68 22.11
C SER A 627 -14.23 -2.67 20.65
N VAL A 628 -15.33 -1.96 20.34
CA VAL A 628 -15.81 -1.78 18.95
C VAL A 628 -14.68 -1.22 18.07
N GLY A 629 -14.00 -0.16 18.52
CA GLY A 629 -12.90 0.45 17.78
C GLY A 629 -11.70 -0.49 17.57
N TYR A 630 -11.40 -1.36 18.54
CA TYR A 630 -10.37 -2.40 18.37
C TYR A 630 -10.77 -3.38 17.27
N ASN A 631 -12.00 -3.88 17.28
CA ASN A 631 -12.48 -4.84 16.29
C ASN A 631 -12.54 -4.23 14.89
N LEU A 632 -12.94 -2.97 14.76
CA LEU A 632 -12.91 -2.25 13.48
C LEU A 632 -11.48 -2.06 12.95
N ARG A 633 -10.52 -1.72 13.81
CA ARG A 633 -9.09 -1.63 13.40
C ARG A 633 -8.53 -2.99 13.00
N SER A 634 -8.89 -4.06 13.71
CA SER A 634 -8.49 -5.43 13.38
C SER A 634 -9.11 -5.90 12.06
N LEU A 635 -10.36 -5.49 11.77
CA LEU A 635 -11.02 -5.67 10.49
C LEU A 635 -10.20 -4.99 9.36
N GLN A 636 -9.82 -3.73 9.56
CA GLN A 636 -9.00 -2.99 8.60
C GLN A 636 -7.62 -3.64 8.40
N GLN A 637 -6.99 -4.12 9.46
CA GLN A 637 -5.70 -4.80 9.38
C GLN A 637 -5.78 -6.10 8.59
N ALA A 638 -6.77 -6.95 8.84
CA ALA A 638 -7.00 -8.16 8.05
C ALA A 638 -7.27 -7.82 6.57
N ALA A 639 -8.09 -6.79 6.30
CA ALA A 639 -8.38 -6.32 4.97
C ALA A 639 -7.14 -5.76 4.24
N SER A 640 -6.23 -5.12 4.96
CA SER A 640 -5.00 -4.55 4.38
C SER A 640 -4.11 -5.61 3.72
N SER A 641 -4.07 -6.81 4.29
CA SER A 641 -3.32 -7.96 3.74
C SER A 641 -4.03 -8.64 2.55
N LEU A 642 -5.24 -8.21 2.22
CA LEU A 642 -6.09 -8.78 1.17
C LEU A 642 -6.40 -7.80 0.04
N ARG A 643 -5.58 -6.73 -0.09
CA ARG A 643 -5.80 -5.65 -1.07
C ARG A 643 -5.90 -6.14 -2.52
N ASP A 644 -5.23 -7.24 -2.85
CA ASP A 644 -5.28 -7.89 -4.16
C ASP A 644 -6.61 -8.61 -4.42
N ARG A 645 -7.39 -8.92 -3.37
CA ARG A 645 -8.64 -9.69 -3.42
C ARG A 645 -9.90 -8.84 -3.17
N LEU A 646 -9.75 -7.68 -2.55
CA LEU A 646 -10.86 -6.77 -2.25
C LEU A 646 -11.04 -5.75 -3.38
N SER A 647 -12.29 -5.42 -3.69
CA SER A 647 -12.57 -4.27 -4.56
C SER A 647 -12.16 -2.97 -3.87
N THR A 648 -11.88 -1.93 -4.66
CA THR A 648 -11.54 -0.61 -4.14
C THR A 648 -12.66 -0.06 -3.25
N GLU A 649 -13.91 -0.25 -3.66
CA GLU A 649 -15.09 0.21 -2.92
C GLU A 649 -15.22 -0.47 -1.56
N LEU A 650 -15.00 -1.79 -1.51
CA LEU A 650 -15.08 -2.54 -0.24
C LEU A 650 -13.95 -2.14 0.71
N TRP A 651 -12.74 -1.97 0.19
CA TRP A 651 -11.62 -1.45 0.97
C TRP A 651 -11.91 -0.08 1.55
N ASN A 652 -12.40 0.86 0.70
CA ASN A 652 -12.71 2.22 1.13
C ASN A 652 -13.85 2.23 2.16
N ALA A 653 -14.87 1.37 2.01
CA ALA A 653 -15.93 1.25 3.00
C ALA A 653 -15.38 0.85 4.37
N ILE A 654 -14.42 -0.09 4.41
CA ILE A 654 -13.76 -0.51 5.66
C ILE A 654 -12.95 0.64 6.26
N VAL A 655 -12.10 1.29 5.47
CA VAL A 655 -11.24 2.39 5.95
C VAL A 655 -12.08 3.56 6.47
N ASN A 656 -13.10 3.96 5.70
CA ASN A 656 -13.97 5.08 6.08
C ASN A 656 -14.77 4.76 7.36
N CYS A 657 -15.24 3.52 7.50
CA CYS A 657 -15.93 3.09 8.72
C CYS A 657 -15.03 3.24 9.96
N VAL A 658 -13.77 2.80 9.87
CA VAL A 658 -12.81 2.90 11.00
C VAL A 658 -12.48 4.35 11.33
N GLN A 659 -12.19 5.16 10.32
CA GLN A 659 -11.83 6.57 10.52
C GLN A 659 -12.99 7.38 11.08
N GLN A 660 -14.19 7.22 10.51
CA GLN A 660 -15.37 7.94 10.95
C GLN A 660 -15.73 7.57 12.38
N PHE A 661 -15.77 6.25 12.69
CA PHE A 661 -16.04 5.79 14.06
C PHE A 661 -15.04 6.32 15.07
N SER A 662 -13.76 6.33 14.75
CA SER A 662 -12.71 6.87 15.63
C SER A 662 -12.90 8.37 15.90
N THR A 663 -13.25 9.13 14.86
CA THR A 663 -13.50 10.58 14.95
C THR A 663 -14.73 10.86 15.80
N ASP A 664 -15.82 10.15 15.54
CA ASP A 664 -17.09 10.34 16.25
C ASP A 664 -16.97 9.95 17.73
N CYS A 665 -16.24 8.86 18.04
CA CYS A 665 -15.95 8.49 19.44
C CYS A 665 -15.08 9.51 20.17
N ALA A 666 -14.11 10.15 19.49
CA ALA A 666 -13.31 11.20 20.09
C ALA A 666 -14.17 12.41 20.48
N HIS A 667 -15.17 12.74 19.68
CA HIS A 667 -16.16 13.79 20.03
C HIS A 667 -17.08 13.37 21.19
N ALA A 668 -17.53 12.11 21.22
CA ALA A 668 -18.41 11.59 22.27
C ALA A 668 -17.73 11.50 23.64
N SER A 669 -16.41 11.27 23.68
CA SER A 669 -15.62 11.03 24.89
C SER A 669 -14.67 12.20 25.26
N THR A 670 -14.98 13.43 24.90
CA THR A 670 -14.19 14.60 25.28
C THR A 670 -14.07 14.70 26.80
N PRO A 671 -12.88 14.91 27.38
CA PRO A 671 -12.71 14.97 28.83
C PRO A 671 -13.67 15.95 29.51
N GLY A 672 -14.46 15.43 30.46
CA GLY A 672 -15.49 16.20 31.17
C GLY A 672 -16.86 16.30 30.50
N LYS A 673 -17.02 15.80 29.25
CA LYS A 673 -18.29 15.79 28.51
C LYS A 673 -18.48 14.43 27.83
N PHE A 674 -19.17 13.51 28.50
CA PHE A 674 -19.60 12.26 27.88
C PHE A 674 -21.01 12.44 27.30
N SER A 675 -21.19 12.15 26.03
CA SER A 675 -22.45 12.31 25.31
C SER A 675 -22.95 10.96 24.78
N ALA A 676 -24.01 10.41 25.43
CA ALA A 676 -24.68 9.20 24.96
C ALA A 676 -25.28 9.38 23.55
N VAL A 677 -25.78 10.58 23.24
CA VAL A 677 -26.38 10.90 21.94
C VAL A 677 -25.33 10.82 20.83
N GLN A 678 -24.15 11.37 21.03
CA GLN A 678 -23.05 11.31 20.06
C GLN A 678 -22.52 9.87 19.94
N ALA A 679 -22.44 9.13 21.05
CA ALA A 679 -22.07 7.72 21.03
C ALA A 679 -23.06 6.88 20.20
N MET A 680 -24.37 7.10 20.39
CA MET A 680 -25.40 6.43 19.57
C MET A 680 -25.27 6.79 18.09
N GLN A 681 -25.05 8.04 17.73
CA GLN A 681 -24.84 8.44 16.34
C GLN A 681 -23.62 7.74 15.73
N ALA A 682 -22.51 7.64 16.47
CA ALA A 682 -21.32 6.91 16.02
C ALA A 682 -21.65 5.43 15.77
N LEU A 683 -22.40 4.79 16.65
CA LEU A 683 -22.83 3.40 16.52
C LEU A 683 -23.79 3.20 15.34
N ASP A 684 -24.73 4.10 15.12
CA ASP A 684 -25.66 4.04 13.98
C ASP A 684 -24.93 4.16 12.65
N THR A 685 -23.99 5.10 12.57
CA THR A 685 -23.11 5.27 11.39
C THR A 685 -22.29 4.01 11.14
N ALA A 686 -21.67 3.45 12.18
CA ALA A 686 -20.91 2.22 12.09
C ALA A 686 -21.78 1.02 11.68
N SER A 687 -22.98 0.91 12.21
CA SER A 687 -23.96 -0.15 11.87
C SER A 687 -24.31 -0.12 10.38
N ALA A 688 -24.62 1.06 9.83
CA ALA A 688 -24.92 1.23 8.42
C ALA A 688 -23.72 0.90 7.52
N ALA A 689 -22.52 1.31 7.92
CA ALA A 689 -21.29 0.99 7.20
C ALA A 689 -20.99 -0.51 7.22
N LEU A 690 -21.13 -1.18 8.37
CA LEU A 690 -20.93 -2.62 8.52
C LEU A 690 -21.93 -3.44 7.68
N ALA A 691 -23.18 -3.00 7.59
CA ALA A 691 -24.18 -3.63 6.71
C ALA A 691 -23.73 -3.55 5.24
N GLY A 692 -23.20 -2.40 4.80
CA GLY A 692 -22.64 -2.24 3.47
C GLY A 692 -21.40 -3.12 3.22
N ILE A 693 -20.51 -3.23 4.21
CA ILE A 693 -19.30 -4.09 4.15
C ILE A 693 -19.73 -5.56 4.04
N THR A 694 -20.70 -5.99 4.85
CA THR A 694 -21.27 -7.34 4.82
C THR A 694 -21.89 -7.67 3.47
N GLY A 695 -22.68 -6.75 2.89
CA GLY A 695 -23.22 -6.88 1.54
C GLY A 695 -22.12 -7.03 0.48
N GLY A 696 -21.07 -6.20 0.56
CA GLY A 696 -19.91 -6.30 -0.32
C GLY A 696 -19.16 -7.63 -0.22
N GLN A 697 -19.00 -8.16 0.99
CA GLN A 697 -18.39 -9.48 1.23
C GLN A 697 -19.26 -10.63 0.69
N THR A 698 -20.59 -10.51 0.80
CA THR A 698 -21.52 -11.56 0.41
C THR A 698 -21.76 -11.60 -1.09
N ASP A 699 -21.95 -10.43 -1.74
CA ASP A 699 -22.45 -10.37 -3.12
C ASP A 699 -21.39 -9.97 -4.16
N ARG A 700 -20.28 -9.35 -3.74
CA ARG A 700 -19.26 -8.83 -4.67
C ARG A 700 -17.96 -9.61 -4.67
N MET A 701 -17.74 -10.54 -3.75
CA MET A 701 -16.56 -11.38 -3.73
C MET A 701 -16.80 -12.70 -4.48
N THR A 702 -15.77 -13.16 -5.20
CA THR A 702 -15.79 -14.49 -5.83
C THR A 702 -15.92 -15.56 -4.75
N ARG A 703 -16.84 -16.51 -4.95
CA ARG A 703 -17.15 -17.59 -3.98
C ARG A 703 -16.17 -18.76 -4.11
N ASP A 704 -14.88 -18.46 -4.02
CA ASP A 704 -13.80 -19.44 -3.99
C ASP A 704 -13.56 -19.99 -2.58
N ASP A 705 -12.53 -20.83 -2.40
CA ASP A 705 -12.16 -21.43 -1.11
C ASP A 705 -11.88 -20.36 -0.04
N GLY A 706 -11.29 -19.22 -0.45
CA GLY A 706 -11.06 -18.08 0.44
C GLY A 706 -12.36 -17.45 0.95
N TRP A 707 -13.36 -17.32 0.08
CA TRP A 707 -14.68 -16.85 0.49
C TRP A 707 -15.38 -17.84 1.44
N GLN A 708 -15.15 -19.16 1.29
CA GLN A 708 -15.66 -20.13 2.26
C GLN A 708 -15.08 -19.87 3.65
N LEU A 709 -13.77 -19.60 3.75
CA LEU A 709 -13.10 -19.27 5.01
C LEU A 709 -13.65 -17.97 5.64
N LEU A 710 -13.85 -16.93 4.84
CA LEU A 710 -14.50 -15.69 5.31
C LEU A 710 -15.89 -15.97 5.89
N SER A 711 -16.70 -16.76 5.16
CA SER A 711 -18.02 -17.15 5.59
C SER A 711 -17.98 -17.99 6.88
N ILE A 712 -17.01 -18.92 7.00
CA ILE A 712 -16.79 -19.71 8.23
C ILE A 712 -16.47 -18.78 9.39
N GLY A 713 -15.52 -17.86 9.22
CA GLY A 713 -15.15 -16.91 10.26
C GLY A 713 -16.36 -16.12 10.79
N ARG A 714 -17.21 -15.62 9.90
CA ARG A 714 -18.46 -14.94 10.28
C ARG A 714 -19.41 -15.83 11.08
N HIS A 715 -19.67 -17.04 10.59
CA HIS A 715 -20.65 -17.91 11.22
C HIS A 715 -20.17 -18.50 12.55
N VAL A 716 -18.85 -18.75 12.70
CA VAL A 716 -18.27 -19.14 14.00
C VAL A 716 -18.46 -18.04 15.03
N GLU A 717 -18.19 -16.79 14.66
CA GLU A 717 -18.37 -15.65 15.57
C GLU A 717 -19.84 -15.45 15.93
N ARG A 718 -20.74 -15.51 14.94
CA ARG A 718 -22.18 -15.39 15.15
C ARG A 718 -22.71 -16.47 16.07
N LEU A 719 -22.38 -17.74 15.80
CA LEU A 719 -22.83 -18.87 16.60
C LEU A 719 -22.39 -18.73 18.05
N GLY A 720 -21.09 -18.42 18.26
CA GLY A 720 -20.55 -18.26 19.61
C GLY A 720 -21.19 -17.12 20.40
N PHE A 721 -21.33 -15.96 19.78
CA PHE A 721 -21.94 -14.79 20.43
C PHE A 721 -23.41 -15.01 20.77
N LEU A 722 -24.23 -15.51 19.83
CA LEU A 722 -25.66 -15.71 20.06
C LEU A 722 -25.94 -16.85 21.05
N ALA A 723 -25.13 -17.94 20.99
CA ALA A 723 -25.23 -19.02 21.98
C ALA A 723 -24.88 -18.52 23.39
N SER A 724 -23.81 -17.75 23.54
CA SER A 724 -23.42 -17.15 24.83
C SER A 724 -24.44 -16.16 25.35
N ALA A 725 -25.11 -15.42 24.48
CA ALA A 725 -26.17 -14.48 24.89
C ALA A 725 -27.41 -15.21 25.44
N LEU A 726 -27.80 -16.32 24.80
CA LEU A 726 -28.94 -17.14 25.29
C LEU A 726 -28.59 -17.90 26.56
N ASP A 727 -27.42 -18.53 26.62
CA ASP A 727 -26.93 -19.24 27.79
C ASP A 727 -26.93 -18.34 29.02
N LEU A 728 -26.35 -17.16 28.93
CA LEU A 728 -26.35 -16.16 29.99
C LEU A 728 -27.74 -15.66 30.34
N ALA A 729 -28.64 -15.55 29.36
CA ALA A 729 -30.04 -15.16 29.63
C ALA A 729 -30.79 -16.23 30.45
N VAL A 730 -30.51 -17.52 30.22
CA VAL A 730 -31.01 -18.62 31.03
C VAL A 730 -30.40 -18.60 32.43
N GLU A 731 -29.05 -18.51 32.53
CA GLU A 731 -28.36 -18.46 33.84
C GLU A 731 -28.84 -17.34 34.75
N LEU A 732 -29.17 -16.20 34.22
CA LEU A 732 -29.61 -15.02 34.97
C LEU A 732 -31.13 -14.94 35.15
N GLY A 733 -31.86 -15.98 34.79
CA GLY A 733 -33.30 -16.04 34.93
C GLY A 733 -34.05 -14.92 34.18
N VAL A 734 -33.49 -14.48 33.04
CA VAL A 734 -34.16 -13.45 32.22
C VAL A 734 -35.52 -13.87 31.76
N PHE A 735 -35.77 -15.19 31.67
CA PHE A 735 -37.06 -15.79 31.29
C PHE A 735 -37.96 -16.14 32.46
N GLU A 736 -37.48 -16.12 33.72
CA GLU A 736 -38.21 -16.59 34.88
C GLU A 736 -39.21 -15.56 35.44
N SER A 737 -39.03 -14.30 35.18
CA SER A 737 -39.90 -13.21 35.57
C SER A 737 -41.33 -13.28 34.95
N THR A 738 -41.56 -14.26 34.08
CA THR A 738 -42.80 -14.44 33.34
C THR A 738 -43.84 -15.29 34.08
N LEU A 739 -43.45 -15.96 35.20
CA LEU A 739 -44.30 -16.98 35.80
C LEU A 739 -45.00 -16.60 37.14
N GLU A 740 -44.51 -15.56 37.84
CA GLU A 740 -45.02 -15.28 39.21
C GLU A 740 -45.70 -13.91 39.42
N GLU A 741 -45.61 -12.96 38.47
CA GLU A 741 -46.27 -11.64 38.66
C GLU A 741 -47.22 -11.33 37.49
N ALA A 742 -48.43 -11.82 37.59
CA ALA A 742 -49.50 -11.63 36.62
C ALA A 742 -49.99 -10.17 36.48
N ASP A 743 -49.49 -9.22 37.26
CA ASP A 743 -49.97 -7.84 37.32
C ASP A 743 -49.13 -6.80 36.57
N THR A 744 -47.98 -7.17 35.99
CA THR A 744 -47.14 -6.23 35.21
C THR A 744 -46.92 -6.68 33.79
N LEU A 745 -47.97 -6.58 32.95
CA LEU A 745 -47.93 -6.82 31.48
C LEU A 745 -46.85 -6.00 30.74
N GLN A 746 -46.21 -5.04 31.38
CA GLN A 746 -45.16 -4.18 30.80
C GLN A 746 -43.74 -4.74 30.89
N ASP A 747 -43.42 -5.59 31.87
CA ASP A 747 -42.04 -6.06 32.11
C ASP A 747 -41.61 -7.15 31.11
N ASN A 748 -42.53 -7.97 30.64
CA ASN A 748 -42.26 -9.06 29.68
C ASN A 748 -41.89 -8.56 28.28
N THR A 749 -42.27 -7.35 27.89
CA THR A 749 -42.02 -6.83 26.55
C THR A 749 -40.58 -6.40 26.37
N SER A 750 -39.88 -5.98 27.40
CA SER A 750 -38.51 -5.47 27.31
C SER A 750 -37.47 -6.58 27.06
N HIS A 751 -37.60 -7.74 27.64
CA HIS A 751 -36.69 -8.89 27.46
C HIS A 751 -36.80 -9.49 26.06
N PHE A 752 -38.01 -9.70 25.57
CA PHE A 752 -38.27 -10.17 24.21
C PHE A 752 -37.68 -9.19 23.18
N ALA A 753 -37.95 -7.89 23.37
CA ALA A 753 -37.46 -6.86 22.47
C ALA A 753 -35.91 -6.85 22.43
N ALA A 754 -35.26 -6.98 23.61
CA ALA A 754 -33.81 -7.00 23.70
C ALA A 754 -33.17 -8.18 22.96
N LEU A 755 -33.68 -9.40 23.17
CA LEU A 755 -33.19 -10.60 22.48
C LEU A 755 -33.49 -10.56 20.99
N LEU A 756 -34.70 -10.19 20.58
CA LEU A 756 -35.07 -10.07 19.17
C LEU A 756 -34.23 -9.02 18.45
N SER A 757 -33.90 -7.90 19.11
CA SER A 757 -33.01 -6.86 18.59
C SER A 757 -31.57 -7.37 18.45
N LEU A 758 -31.06 -8.07 19.46
CA LEU A 758 -29.71 -8.64 19.42
C LEU A 758 -29.55 -9.66 18.29
N PHE A 759 -30.58 -10.47 18.07
CA PHE A 759 -30.60 -11.47 16.97
C PHE A 759 -31.08 -10.88 15.64
N ASP A 760 -31.36 -9.58 15.56
CA ASP A 760 -31.87 -8.91 14.36
C ASP A 760 -33.10 -9.62 13.75
N SER A 761 -34.00 -10.10 14.63
CA SER A 761 -35.13 -10.97 14.27
C SER A 761 -36.48 -10.39 14.64
N THR A 762 -36.57 -9.11 15.02
CA THR A 762 -37.79 -8.45 15.47
C THR A 762 -38.92 -8.50 14.43
N ILE A 763 -38.57 -8.13 13.18
CA ILE A 763 -39.56 -8.13 12.07
C ILE A 763 -40.02 -9.54 11.76
N THR A 764 -39.11 -10.51 11.74
CA THR A 764 -39.44 -11.91 11.49
C THR A 764 -40.34 -12.48 12.55
N PHE A 765 -40.06 -12.18 13.83
CA PHE A 765 -40.91 -12.61 14.94
C PHE A 765 -42.34 -12.07 14.85
N HIS A 766 -42.48 -10.78 14.61
CA HIS A 766 -43.81 -10.17 14.47
C HIS A 766 -44.57 -10.65 13.24
N ALA A 767 -43.87 -11.02 12.16
CA ALA A 767 -44.51 -11.60 10.99
C ALA A 767 -44.96 -13.04 11.20
N GLN A 768 -44.18 -13.86 11.90
CA GLN A 768 -44.50 -15.28 12.13
C GLN A 768 -45.41 -15.50 13.33
N TYR A 769 -45.26 -14.70 14.39
CA TYR A 769 -45.97 -14.84 15.67
C TYR A 769 -46.61 -13.50 16.07
N PRO A 770 -47.61 -13.00 15.30
CA PRO A 770 -48.28 -11.75 15.62
C PRO A 770 -48.96 -11.81 16.99
N GLN A 771 -48.59 -10.90 17.89
CA GLN A 771 -49.13 -10.80 19.26
C GLN A 771 -48.67 -11.89 20.26
N SER A 772 -47.82 -12.85 19.87
CA SER A 772 -47.28 -13.79 20.84
C SER A 772 -46.23 -13.14 21.75
N ARG A 773 -46.30 -13.47 23.02
CA ARG A 773 -45.33 -13.10 24.07
C ARG A 773 -44.84 -14.32 24.84
N GLU A 774 -45.02 -15.49 24.27
CA GLU A 774 -44.63 -16.74 24.89
C GLU A 774 -43.15 -17.08 24.58
N LEU A 775 -42.50 -17.73 25.53
CA LEU A 775 -41.09 -18.11 25.40
C LEU A 775 -40.87 -19.16 24.30
N ALA A 776 -41.82 -20.10 24.12
CA ALA A 776 -41.67 -21.17 23.15
C ALA A 776 -41.57 -20.69 21.70
N PRO A 777 -42.41 -19.77 21.19
CA PRO A 777 -42.22 -19.15 19.88
C PRO A 777 -40.92 -18.38 19.74
N LEU A 778 -40.47 -17.65 20.79
CA LEU A 778 -39.21 -16.94 20.78
C LEU A 778 -38.01 -17.90 20.60
N LEU A 779 -37.93 -18.94 21.42
CA LEU A 779 -36.87 -19.94 21.32
C LEU A 779 -36.97 -20.73 20.03
N ASN A 780 -38.18 -21.01 19.51
CA ASN A 780 -38.29 -21.64 18.19
C ASN A 780 -37.65 -20.79 17.12
N LEU A 781 -37.95 -19.50 17.04
CA LEU A 781 -37.37 -18.58 16.07
C LEU A 781 -35.86 -18.41 16.22
N LEU A 782 -35.34 -18.27 17.45
CA LEU A 782 -33.94 -17.94 17.69
C LEU A 782 -33.02 -19.17 17.70
N VAL A 783 -33.55 -20.36 18.01
CA VAL A 783 -32.74 -21.57 18.15
C VAL A 783 -33.01 -22.57 17.05
N GLN A 784 -34.28 -22.89 16.74
CA GLN A 784 -34.63 -24.02 15.91
C GLN A 784 -34.98 -23.67 14.46
N ASP A 785 -35.45 -22.47 14.20
CA ASP A 785 -35.86 -22.04 12.86
C ASP A 785 -34.70 -22.13 11.88
N ASP A 786 -34.87 -22.89 10.81
CA ASP A 786 -33.83 -23.13 9.81
C ASP A 786 -33.94 -22.24 8.57
N GLU A 787 -34.90 -21.31 8.56
CA GLU A 787 -35.05 -20.25 7.57
C GLU A 787 -34.56 -18.90 8.08
N ASN A 788 -34.53 -18.67 9.40
CA ASN A 788 -34.02 -17.45 9.99
C ASN A 788 -32.46 -17.39 9.98
N PRO A 789 -31.82 -16.51 9.23
CA PRO A 789 -30.33 -16.43 9.11
C PRO A 789 -29.63 -16.12 10.43
N ARG A 790 -30.34 -15.78 11.46
CA ARG A 790 -29.84 -15.45 12.80
C ARG A 790 -30.20 -16.52 13.84
N SER A 791 -30.92 -17.60 13.49
CA SER A 791 -31.13 -18.73 14.39
C SER A 791 -29.86 -19.56 14.55
N LEU A 792 -29.69 -20.22 15.69
CA LEU A 792 -28.56 -21.12 15.93
C LEU A 792 -28.58 -22.31 14.95
N ALA A 793 -29.76 -22.87 14.64
CA ALA A 793 -29.91 -23.99 13.70
C ALA A 793 -29.44 -23.62 12.28
N TRP A 794 -29.89 -22.48 11.77
CA TRP A 794 -29.47 -22.01 10.43
C TRP A 794 -27.96 -21.73 10.36
N VAL A 795 -27.44 -21.04 11.39
CA VAL A 795 -26.01 -20.72 11.47
C VAL A 795 -25.17 -21.99 11.52
N ALA A 796 -25.52 -22.96 12.37
CA ALA A 796 -24.82 -24.22 12.50
C ALA A 796 -24.85 -25.03 11.19
N ARG A 797 -26.02 -25.11 10.52
CA ARG A 797 -26.18 -25.77 9.22
C ARG A 797 -25.34 -25.12 8.15
N THR A 798 -25.36 -23.79 8.08
CA THR A 798 -24.53 -23.04 7.11
C THR A 798 -23.05 -23.26 7.35
N LEU A 799 -22.61 -23.18 8.61
CA LEU A 799 -21.22 -23.45 9.01
C LEU A 799 -20.79 -24.85 8.60
N ARG A 800 -21.60 -25.87 8.91
CA ARG A 800 -21.35 -27.27 8.50
C ARG A 800 -21.23 -27.39 6.98
N GLY A 801 -22.11 -26.76 6.21
CA GLY A 801 -22.07 -26.78 4.76
C GLY A 801 -20.80 -26.09 4.18
N ARG A 802 -20.30 -25.03 4.81
CA ARG A 802 -19.04 -24.36 4.41
C ARG A 802 -17.82 -25.23 4.73
N LEU A 803 -17.78 -25.81 5.93
CA LEU A 803 -16.72 -26.75 6.34
C LEU A 803 -16.67 -27.99 5.45
N SER A 804 -17.83 -28.58 5.13
CA SER A 804 -17.89 -29.74 4.23
C SER A 804 -17.31 -29.44 2.85
N LYS A 805 -17.55 -28.26 2.30
CA LYS A 805 -16.96 -27.85 1.01
C LYS A 805 -15.44 -27.74 1.05
N LEU A 806 -14.87 -27.25 2.13
CA LEU A 806 -13.42 -27.22 2.32
C LEU A 806 -12.84 -28.61 2.57
N CYS A 807 -13.49 -29.46 3.38
CA CYS A 807 -13.04 -30.81 3.67
C CYS A 807 -13.04 -31.71 2.43
N LEU A 808 -14.00 -31.57 1.53
CA LEU A 808 -14.03 -32.34 0.27
C LEU A 808 -12.82 -32.07 -0.62
N LEU A 809 -12.19 -30.89 -0.51
CA LEU A 809 -10.94 -30.55 -1.23
C LEU A 809 -9.74 -31.35 -0.70
N TYR A 810 -9.71 -31.66 0.61
CA TYR A 810 -8.63 -32.44 1.24
C TYR A 810 -8.77 -33.94 1.10
N THR A 811 -9.99 -34.43 0.84
CA THR A 811 -10.30 -35.87 0.75
C THR A 811 -10.40 -36.37 -0.69
N SER A 812 -10.45 -35.50 -1.68
CA SER A 812 -10.36 -35.88 -3.08
C SER A 812 -8.90 -36.23 -3.42
N PRO A 813 -8.60 -37.44 -3.92
CA PRO A 813 -7.25 -37.79 -4.38
C PRO A 813 -6.84 -36.78 -5.47
N SER A 814 -5.61 -36.27 -5.37
CA SER A 814 -5.04 -35.42 -6.43
C SER A 814 -5.03 -36.20 -7.75
N PRO A 815 -5.37 -35.60 -8.89
CA PRO A 815 -5.23 -36.26 -10.19
C PRO A 815 -3.82 -36.82 -10.45
N ARG A 816 -2.82 -36.41 -9.69
CA ARG A 816 -1.44 -36.92 -9.74
C ARG A 816 -1.21 -38.17 -8.92
N ASP A 817 -2.09 -38.53 -8.00
CA ASP A 817 -1.99 -39.74 -7.19
C ASP A 817 -2.63 -40.95 -7.90
N CYS A 818 -3.23 -40.75 -9.07
CA CYS A 818 -3.88 -41.75 -9.88
C CYS A 818 -3.10 -42.16 -11.16
N SER A 819 -1.83 -41.70 -11.29
CA SER A 819 -0.98 -42.06 -12.46
C SER A 819 0.21 -42.94 -12.05
#